data_92580bac1ecf5756a33ea785939e2856
#
_entry.id   92580bac1ecf5756a33ea785939e2856
#
_cell.length_a   1.000
_cell.length_b   1.000
_cell.length_c   1.000
_cell.angle_alpha   90.00
_cell.angle_beta   90.00
_cell.angle_gamma   90.00
#
_symmetry.space_group_name_H-M   'P 1'
#
loop_
_entity.id
_entity.type
_entity.pdbx_description
1 polymer ?
#
loop_
_entity_poly.entity_id
_entity_poly.type
_entity_poly.pdbx_seq_one_letter_code
_entity_poly.pdbx_strand_id
1 'polypeptide(L)'
;MYITDKSALLDEMAVHVTAEENRPVSFTNKEAAFYYTQSHVNNHIEHAYFAGLNIAKNRIFSGYKLYANGVAVDNASSEVWVYPYKMLRSHGPLTEELRMFDYRNALEVALHGVSGKLGFALEGDGLKLLERSGNAAYYASLEGKWVIAVSAADASPLALTDGVLTADAAAGGFRIGVAGTAEEAAALLADIREHAGRYQAERIGRMEQLLQRHVPLQSSDRELVLALNWMNLTMDQLVTRQQGDGIYAGLPWFNEYWGRDQFIAMPGAVLVSGQFATARHILLSFAEYQNTDENSKFFGRVPNILAPENIDYHTTDGTPRFVIQLQDYVKYSGDTEIIKQLYPAVKNAIEGSIRNWMDDQGYLTHDDNETWMDARDAELNSYSPRDTRANDIQALWYHQLRAGVYFAEYMQDKENAEKWAEVAGRLARSFSADFTDTVHPYVADRLDADGAAEYSLRPNQLFAFDLLEDGEFKFRALRSAWEELVYPWGTASLERKHPFFHPYHLTERYHKDEAYHNGAVWIWLNGIAMQRMIEAGQTETAYGLFKNMNRQALQLGVVGGLCENMDAYPHEGAAWATLTGAYLQAWSNAEQLRTWYQHMLGIRPDMINRTLTLAPGMPEDIKDVQVQVLIGNGSLEFDYRAGSETAYTYTFHGLTLNAVVDIAPYSVIEIPVVPESVLRVVRRDQELSVTLSDGSGQLLKESVIQPSSERLQRQADSDRLFAGVQFAQPLQADSHPVMTTTKTRKKEEQDEDQTD
;
A
#
# COMPACT_ATOMS: atom_id res chain seq x y z
N MET A 1 27.91 -2.06 4.40
CA MET A 1 28.57 -3.34 4.06
C MET A 1 28.15 -3.66 2.63
N TYR A 2 29.07 -3.65 1.68
CA TYR A 2 28.73 -3.99 0.30
C TYR A 2 28.40 -5.47 0.27
N ILE A 3 27.19 -5.86 -0.14
CA ILE A 3 26.82 -7.24 -0.36
C ILE A 3 27.60 -7.73 -1.58
N THR A 4 28.67 -8.45 -1.36
CA THR A 4 29.56 -8.95 -2.41
C THR A 4 29.10 -10.29 -2.98
N ASP A 5 28.19 -10.99 -2.30
CA ASP A 5 27.62 -12.26 -2.76
C ASP A 5 26.14 -12.07 -3.06
N LYS A 6 25.79 -11.95 -4.35
CA LYS A 6 24.43 -11.76 -4.84
C LYS A 6 23.50 -12.96 -4.63
N SER A 7 24.07 -14.14 -4.32
CA SER A 7 23.30 -15.38 -4.11
C SER A 7 22.68 -15.50 -2.71
N ALA A 8 23.08 -14.63 -1.77
CA ALA A 8 22.62 -14.66 -0.38
C ALA A 8 21.66 -13.50 0.00
N LEU A 9 21.30 -12.63 -0.94
CA LEU A 9 20.54 -11.40 -0.64
C LEU A 9 19.23 -11.67 0.10
N LEU A 10 18.42 -12.62 -0.36
CA LEU A 10 17.14 -12.95 0.26
C LEU A 10 17.31 -13.70 1.59
N ASP A 11 18.41 -14.46 1.75
CA ASP A 11 18.70 -15.16 3.00
C ASP A 11 19.13 -14.19 4.10
N GLU A 12 19.83 -13.11 3.75
CA GLU A 12 20.20 -12.04 4.69
C GLU A 12 19.00 -11.21 5.17
N MET A 13 17.85 -11.33 4.50
CA MET A 13 16.61 -10.67 4.87
C MET A 13 15.76 -11.46 5.87
N ALA A 14 16.21 -12.61 6.33
CA ALA A 14 15.49 -13.45 7.28
C ALA A 14 15.13 -12.69 8.56
N VAL A 15 13.87 -12.81 8.98
CA VAL A 15 13.36 -12.25 10.24
C VAL A 15 13.14 -13.38 11.23
N HIS A 16 13.80 -13.31 12.37
CA HIS A 16 13.55 -14.21 13.50
C HIS A 16 12.30 -13.76 14.24
N VAL A 17 11.36 -14.68 14.48
CA VAL A 17 10.11 -14.42 15.20
C VAL A 17 10.06 -15.31 16.42
N THR A 18 9.89 -14.72 17.59
CA THR A 18 9.77 -15.46 18.85
C THR A 18 8.35 -15.97 19.06
N ALA A 19 8.18 -16.98 19.95
CA ALA A 19 6.86 -17.49 20.29
C ALA A 19 5.94 -16.43 20.94
N GLU A 20 6.50 -15.49 21.65
CA GLU A 20 5.78 -14.39 22.29
C GLU A 20 5.20 -13.40 21.26
N GLU A 21 5.93 -13.17 20.16
CA GLU A 21 5.50 -12.28 19.09
C GLU A 21 4.39 -12.90 18.24
N ASN A 22 4.49 -14.19 17.94
CA ASN A 22 3.53 -14.99 17.16
C ASN A 22 2.91 -14.22 15.97
N ARG A 23 3.74 -13.84 15.00
CA ARG A 23 3.39 -12.88 13.93
C ARG A 23 2.69 -13.54 12.74
N PRO A 24 1.81 -12.82 12.03
CA PRO A 24 1.26 -13.23 10.74
C PRO A 24 2.36 -13.47 9.70
N VAL A 25 2.24 -14.55 8.94
CA VAL A 25 3.09 -14.89 7.80
C VAL A 25 2.19 -15.24 6.62
N SER A 26 2.49 -14.71 5.44
CA SER A 26 1.67 -14.92 4.27
C SER A 26 2.50 -14.99 3.00
N PHE A 27 2.10 -15.88 2.08
CA PHE A 27 2.68 -16.02 0.75
C PHE A 27 1.56 -16.06 -0.28
N THR A 28 1.74 -15.40 -1.43
CA THR A 28 0.85 -15.53 -2.58
C THR A 28 1.54 -16.35 -3.68
N ASN A 29 0.73 -16.96 -4.55
CA ASN A 29 1.24 -17.61 -5.77
C ASN A 29 1.26 -16.68 -6.98
N LYS A 30 1.00 -15.38 -6.79
CA LYS A 30 0.89 -14.35 -7.85
C LYS A 30 -0.24 -14.58 -8.86
N GLU A 31 -1.14 -15.52 -8.61
CA GLU A 31 -2.34 -15.75 -9.42
C GLU A 31 -3.58 -15.43 -8.61
N ALA A 32 -4.20 -16.41 -7.96
CA ALA A 32 -5.40 -16.21 -7.18
C ALA A 32 -5.34 -16.84 -5.78
N ALA A 33 -4.19 -17.37 -5.39
CA ALA A 33 -4.03 -18.08 -4.12
C ALA A 33 -3.10 -17.33 -3.15
N PHE A 34 -3.46 -17.42 -1.87
CA PHE A 34 -2.57 -17.08 -0.77
C PHE A 34 -2.62 -18.15 0.31
N TYR A 35 -1.48 -18.36 0.97
CA TYR A 35 -1.37 -19.16 2.18
C TYR A 35 -1.14 -18.21 3.36
N TYR A 36 -1.92 -18.37 4.42
CA TYR A 36 -1.78 -17.61 5.66
C TYR A 36 -1.56 -18.56 6.85
N THR A 37 -0.65 -18.18 7.71
CA THR A 37 -0.45 -18.79 9.03
C THR A 37 0.08 -17.74 10.00
N GLN A 38 -0.06 -17.99 11.31
CA GLN A 38 0.83 -17.32 12.27
C GLN A 38 2.12 -18.13 12.41
N SER A 39 3.19 -17.46 12.79
CA SER A 39 4.50 -18.09 12.90
C SER A 39 4.50 -19.32 13.81
N HIS A 40 3.70 -19.32 14.89
CA HIS A 40 3.63 -20.41 15.87
C HIS A 40 2.22 -21.01 15.94
N VAL A 41 1.21 -20.27 16.44
CA VAL A 41 -0.14 -20.78 16.67
C VAL A 41 -1.18 -19.87 16.03
N ASN A 42 -2.08 -20.45 15.23
CA ASN A 42 -3.19 -19.71 14.59
C ASN A 42 -4.31 -19.41 15.58
N ASN A 43 -4.13 -18.39 16.40
CA ASN A 43 -5.06 -18.00 17.47
C ASN A 43 -5.59 -16.56 17.38
N HIS A 44 -5.29 -15.83 16.29
CA HIS A 44 -5.79 -14.47 16.12
C HIS A 44 -7.32 -14.48 15.94
N ILE A 45 -8.04 -13.72 16.77
CA ILE A 45 -9.50 -13.77 16.87
C ILE A 45 -10.23 -13.55 15.54
N GLU A 46 -9.71 -12.70 14.66
CA GLU A 46 -10.35 -12.37 13.39
C GLU A 46 -9.71 -13.09 12.18
N HIS A 47 -8.40 -13.38 12.23
CA HIS A 47 -7.68 -13.92 11.08
C HIS A 47 -7.61 -15.44 11.05
N ALA A 48 -7.77 -16.13 12.19
CA ALA A 48 -7.65 -17.59 12.28
C ALA A 48 -8.61 -18.33 11.32
N TYR A 49 -9.76 -17.73 11.00
CA TYR A 49 -10.68 -18.27 10.00
C TYR A 49 -10.03 -18.47 8.61
N PHE A 50 -9.10 -17.60 8.23
CA PHE A 50 -8.42 -17.64 6.94
C PHE A 50 -7.11 -18.44 6.97
N ALA A 51 -6.76 -19.06 8.09
CA ALA A 51 -5.57 -19.89 8.17
C ALA A 51 -5.57 -20.99 7.10
N GLY A 52 -4.37 -21.32 6.60
CA GLY A 52 -4.17 -22.28 5.53
C GLY A 52 -4.23 -21.68 4.14
N LEU A 53 -4.66 -22.46 3.17
CA LEU A 53 -4.71 -22.09 1.76
C LEU A 53 -6.08 -21.56 1.35
N ASN A 54 -6.08 -20.42 0.67
CA ASN A 54 -7.25 -19.78 0.09
C ASN A 54 -7.00 -19.55 -1.40
N ILE A 55 -8.00 -19.81 -2.26
CA ILE A 55 -7.92 -19.63 -3.72
C ILE A 55 -9.18 -18.94 -4.22
N ALA A 56 -9.05 -17.80 -4.90
CA ALA A 56 -10.17 -17.09 -5.55
C ALA A 56 -11.40 -16.96 -4.62
N LYS A 57 -11.21 -16.45 -3.40
CA LYS A 57 -12.21 -16.30 -2.34
C LYS A 57 -12.68 -17.59 -1.67
N ASN A 58 -12.21 -18.77 -2.09
CA ASN A 58 -12.60 -20.04 -1.48
C ASN A 58 -11.56 -20.50 -0.46
N ARG A 59 -12.00 -20.95 0.70
CA ARG A 59 -11.16 -21.62 1.69
C ARG A 59 -10.94 -23.07 1.28
N ILE A 60 -9.68 -23.49 1.19
CA ILE A 60 -9.32 -24.84 0.73
C ILE A 60 -9.10 -25.79 1.89
N PHE A 61 -8.20 -25.45 2.82
CA PHE A 61 -7.94 -26.15 4.09
C PHE A 61 -7.37 -25.15 5.09
N SER A 62 -7.49 -25.45 6.41
CA SER A 62 -7.13 -24.50 7.48
C SER A 62 -5.67 -24.58 7.92
N GLY A 63 -4.95 -25.64 7.54
CA GLY A 63 -3.57 -25.87 7.95
C GLY A 63 -3.19 -27.35 7.87
N TYR A 64 -2.11 -27.69 8.56
CA TYR A 64 -1.67 -29.08 8.68
C TYR A 64 -0.98 -29.32 10.03
N LYS A 65 -1.00 -30.57 10.46
CA LYS A 65 -0.20 -31.07 11.59
C LYS A 65 0.89 -32.02 11.13
N LEU A 66 2.04 -31.86 11.72
CA LEU A 66 3.20 -32.75 11.50
C LEU A 66 3.38 -33.74 12.66
N TYR A 67 3.90 -34.90 12.34
CA TYR A 67 4.27 -35.92 13.32
C TYR A 67 5.66 -36.46 12.99
N ALA A 68 6.48 -36.66 14.02
CA ALA A 68 7.76 -37.33 13.93
C ALA A 68 7.68 -38.63 14.72
N ASN A 69 7.82 -39.79 14.06
CA ASN A 69 7.69 -41.11 14.70
C ASN A 69 6.40 -41.31 15.51
N GLY A 70 5.29 -40.79 15.00
CA GLY A 70 3.98 -40.88 15.63
C GLY A 70 3.69 -39.86 16.73
N VAL A 71 4.64 -38.98 17.07
CA VAL A 71 4.46 -37.90 18.04
C VAL A 71 4.17 -36.59 17.29
N ALA A 72 3.10 -35.92 17.68
CA ALA A 72 2.73 -34.61 17.12
C ALA A 72 3.83 -33.58 17.39
N VAL A 73 4.16 -32.78 16.37
CA VAL A 73 5.11 -31.68 16.47
C VAL A 73 4.39 -30.46 17.08
N ASP A 74 5.03 -29.83 18.05
CA ASP A 74 4.51 -28.62 18.70
C ASP A 74 5.11 -27.36 18.05
N ASN A 75 4.25 -26.59 17.39
CA ASN A 75 4.64 -25.32 16.78
C ASN A 75 4.82 -24.19 17.80
N ALA A 76 4.15 -24.26 18.96
CA ALA A 76 4.18 -23.19 19.96
C ALA A 76 5.56 -22.96 20.57
N SER A 77 6.41 -23.98 20.58
CA SER A 77 7.78 -23.94 21.14
C SER A 77 8.88 -23.92 20.07
N SER A 78 8.54 -23.74 18.78
CA SER A 78 9.51 -23.74 17.70
C SER A 78 10.33 -22.44 17.62
N GLU A 79 11.53 -22.50 17.05
CA GLU A 79 12.22 -21.33 16.55
C GLU A 79 11.80 -21.05 15.10
N VAL A 80 11.39 -19.81 14.81
CA VAL A 80 10.84 -19.47 13.50
C VAL A 80 11.69 -18.40 12.82
N TRP A 81 12.02 -18.66 11.55
CA TRP A 81 12.66 -17.73 10.65
C TRP A 81 11.80 -17.55 9.40
N VAL A 82 11.46 -16.29 9.09
CA VAL A 82 10.67 -15.95 7.91
C VAL A 82 11.56 -15.27 6.89
N TYR A 83 11.64 -15.86 5.71
CA TYR A 83 12.34 -15.36 4.53
C TYR A 83 11.29 -14.83 3.52
N PRO A 84 11.67 -14.00 2.58
CA PRO A 84 10.71 -13.52 1.55
C PRO A 84 10.05 -14.64 0.73
N TYR A 85 10.69 -15.81 0.63
CA TYR A 85 10.27 -16.92 -0.22
C TYR A 85 9.91 -18.21 0.51
N LYS A 86 10.13 -18.30 1.84
CA LYS A 86 9.84 -19.46 2.68
C LYS A 86 9.66 -19.09 4.15
N MET A 87 9.08 -20.00 4.91
CA MET A 87 9.14 -20.00 6.36
C MET A 87 9.87 -21.26 6.84
N LEU A 88 10.72 -21.10 7.83
CA LEU A 88 11.45 -22.18 8.48
C LEU A 88 11.06 -22.27 9.94
N ARG A 89 10.69 -23.47 10.41
CA ARG A 89 10.46 -23.79 11.81
C ARG A 89 11.43 -24.88 12.26
N SER A 90 12.05 -24.69 13.43
CA SER A 90 12.94 -25.67 14.04
C SER A 90 12.30 -26.24 15.31
N HIS A 91 12.10 -27.55 15.34
CA HIS A 91 11.50 -28.33 16.43
C HIS A 91 12.54 -29.28 17.03
N GLY A 92 13.59 -28.72 17.63
CA GLY A 92 14.76 -29.50 18.04
C GLY A 92 15.50 -30.05 16.81
N PRO A 93 15.56 -31.39 16.61
CA PRO A 93 16.26 -31.96 15.46
C PRO A 93 15.48 -31.85 14.14
N LEU A 94 14.12 -31.70 14.19
CA LEU A 94 13.29 -31.57 13.02
C LEU A 94 13.27 -30.12 12.55
N THR A 95 13.59 -29.90 11.28
CA THR A 95 13.42 -28.63 10.59
C THR A 95 12.33 -28.76 9.53
N GLU A 96 11.38 -27.85 9.57
CA GLU A 96 10.28 -27.68 8.61
C GLU A 96 10.55 -26.46 7.73
N GLU A 97 10.50 -26.61 6.40
CA GLU A 97 10.47 -25.50 5.45
C GLU A 97 9.15 -25.50 4.69
N LEU A 98 8.36 -24.44 4.86
CA LEU A 98 7.15 -24.20 4.09
C LEU A 98 7.44 -23.29 2.90
N ARG A 99 7.04 -23.71 1.69
CA ARG A 99 7.23 -23.01 0.42
C ARG A 99 5.98 -23.01 -0.42
N MET A 100 5.75 -21.92 -1.16
CA MET A 100 4.70 -21.77 -2.16
C MET A 100 5.32 -21.53 -3.53
N PHE A 101 4.68 -21.99 -4.60
CA PHE A 101 5.18 -21.86 -5.97
C PHE A 101 4.41 -20.75 -6.70
N ASP A 102 5.11 -19.93 -7.50
CA ASP A 102 4.47 -18.92 -8.34
C ASP A 102 3.62 -19.56 -9.43
N TYR A 103 2.42 -19.01 -9.65
CA TYR A 103 1.45 -19.44 -10.70
C TYR A 103 1.00 -20.91 -10.59
N ARG A 104 1.08 -21.48 -9.40
CA ARG A 104 0.64 -22.86 -9.11
C ARG A 104 -0.07 -22.91 -7.76
N ASN A 105 -1.19 -23.61 -7.72
CA ASN A 105 -1.92 -23.84 -6.48
C ASN A 105 -1.29 -25.02 -5.71
N ALA A 106 -0.03 -24.86 -5.33
CA ALA A 106 0.75 -25.91 -4.68
C ALA A 106 1.66 -25.38 -3.57
N LEU A 107 1.85 -26.23 -2.56
CA LEU A 107 2.74 -26.01 -1.43
C LEU A 107 3.71 -27.19 -1.29
N GLU A 108 4.89 -26.92 -0.77
CA GLU A 108 5.86 -27.93 -0.32
C GLU A 108 6.17 -27.70 1.16
N VAL A 109 6.05 -28.78 1.94
CA VAL A 109 6.49 -28.85 3.34
C VAL A 109 7.69 -29.80 3.38
N ALA A 110 8.90 -29.23 3.21
CA ALA A 110 10.14 -29.99 3.27
C ALA A 110 10.55 -30.22 4.73
N LEU A 111 10.99 -31.43 5.05
CA LEU A 111 11.28 -31.87 6.41
C LEU A 111 12.69 -32.50 6.46
N HIS A 112 13.52 -32.05 7.40
CA HIS A 112 14.89 -32.46 7.56
C HIS A 112 15.21 -32.81 9.02
N GLY A 113 16.31 -33.54 9.24
CA GLY A 113 16.92 -33.78 10.56
C GLY A 113 16.28 -34.89 11.39
N VAL A 114 15.29 -35.61 10.86
CA VAL A 114 14.67 -36.75 11.53
C VAL A 114 14.90 -38.06 10.77
N SER A 115 15.01 -39.17 11.50
CA SER A 115 15.00 -40.52 10.96
C SER A 115 13.72 -41.25 11.37
N GLY A 116 13.31 -42.27 10.59
CA GLY A 116 12.11 -43.09 10.88
C GLY A 116 10.91 -42.68 10.05
N LYS A 117 9.76 -42.35 10.69
CA LYS A 117 8.52 -42.03 10.02
C LYS A 117 8.12 -40.57 10.20
N LEU A 118 7.72 -39.94 9.11
CA LEU A 118 7.06 -38.63 9.09
C LEU A 118 5.56 -38.80 8.93
N GLY A 119 4.78 -38.00 9.67
CA GLY A 119 3.32 -37.96 9.56
C GLY A 119 2.85 -36.57 9.17
N PHE A 120 1.75 -36.53 8.39
CA PHE A 120 1.11 -35.32 7.91
C PHE A 120 -0.41 -35.48 7.99
N ALA A 121 -1.08 -34.53 8.60
CA ALA A 121 -2.54 -34.47 8.60
C ALA A 121 -3.02 -33.08 8.15
N LEU A 122 -3.87 -33.02 7.12
CA LEU A 122 -4.56 -31.78 6.77
C LEU A 122 -5.55 -31.38 7.87
N GLU A 123 -5.65 -30.10 8.14
CA GLU A 123 -6.61 -29.52 9.08
C GLU A 123 -7.73 -28.77 8.35
N GLY A 124 -8.94 -28.91 8.87
CA GLY A 124 -10.11 -28.16 8.41
C GLY A 124 -11.40 -28.92 8.66
N ASP A 125 -12.35 -28.27 9.35
CA ASP A 125 -13.67 -28.83 9.63
C ASP A 125 -14.46 -28.94 8.31
N GLY A 126 -14.77 -30.17 7.88
CA GLY A 126 -15.47 -30.42 6.61
C GLY A 126 -14.62 -31.04 5.51
N LEU A 127 -13.31 -31.17 5.70
CA LEU A 127 -12.47 -31.92 4.77
C LEU A 127 -12.92 -33.37 4.68
N LYS A 128 -13.07 -33.90 3.45
CA LYS A 128 -13.50 -35.28 3.22
C LYS A 128 -12.49 -36.02 2.38
N LEU A 129 -11.97 -37.12 2.87
CA LEU A 129 -11.16 -38.02 2.03
C LEU A 129 -12.07 -38.60 0.92
N LEU A 130 -11.68 -38.36 -0.33
CA LEU A 130 -12.36 -38.88 -1.52
C LEU A 130 -11.82 -40.23 -1.90
N GLU A 131 -10.52 -40.34 -2.08
CA GLU A 131 -9.85 -41.57 -2.46
C GLU A 131 -8.39 -41.59 -2.00
N ARG A 132 -7.78 -42.74 -2.06
CA ARG A 132 -6.34 -42.97 -1.87
C ARG A 132 -5.81 -43.83 -3.01
N SER A 133 -4.82 -43.33 -3.71
CA SER A 133 -4.16 -44.01 -4.80
C SER A 133 -2.67 -44.12 -4.50
N GLY A 134 -2.20 -45.31 -4.08
CA GLY A 134 -0.79 -45.67 -3.92
C GLY A 134 0.07 -44.66 -3.15
N ASN A 135 0.47 -43.59 -3.81
CA ASN A 135 1.39 -42.56 -3.33
C ASN A 135 0.74 -41.20 -3.05
N ALA A 136 -0.59 -41.07 -3.18
CA ALA A 136 -1.31 -39.83 -2.91
C ALA A 136 -2.65 -40.07 -2.21
N ALA A 137 -3.10 -39.08 -1.44
CA ALA A 137 -4.43 -39.02 -0.88
C ALA A 137 -5.17 -37.79 -1.40
N TYR A 138 -6.44 -37.92 -1.73
CA TYR A 138 -7.26 -36.86 -2.33
C TYR A 138 -8.41 -36.49 -1.40
N TYR A 139 -8.61 -35.19 -1.20
CA TYR A 139 -9.64 -34.66 -0.32
C TYR A 139 -10.49 -33.63 -1.08
N ALA A 140 -11.80 -33.58 -0.75
CA ALA A 140 -12.59 -32.41 -1.11
C ALA A 140 -12.18 -31.23 -0.22
N SER A 141 -12.08 -30.03 -0.79
CA SER A 141 -11.83 -28.79 -0.06
C SER A 141 -12.98 -28.47 0.91
N LEU A 142 -12.75 -27.53 1.85
CA LEU A 142 -13.75 -27.10 2.82
C LEU A 142 -15.09 -26.70 2.17
N GLU A 143 -15.04 -26.02 1.04
CA GLU A 143 -16.23 -25.60 0.30
C GLU A 143 -16.65 -26.57 -0.81
N GLY A 144 -15.93 -27.68 -0.97
CA GLY A 144 -16.29 -28.75 -1.92
C GLY A 144 -16.09 -28.44 -3.41
N LYS A 145 -15.56 -27.27 -3.76
CA LYS A 145 -15.34 -26.83 -5.16
C LYS A 145 -14.00 -27.32 -5.73
N TRP A 146 -13.07 -27.71 -4.86
CA TRP A 146 -11.70 -28.04 -5.23
C TRP A 146 -11.30 -29.41 -4.70
N VAL A 147 -10.36 -30.06 -5.35
CA VAL A 147 -9.72 -31.30 -4.93
C VAL A 147 -8.31 -30.99 -4.45
N ILE A 148 -7.99 -31.43 -3.23
CA ILE A 148 -6.66 -31.34 -2.64
C ILE A 148 -6.00 -32.70 -2.76
N ALA A 149 -4.83 -32.76 -3.41
CA ALA A 149 -4.00 -33.96 -3.44
C ALA A 149 -2.79 -33.76 -2.54
N VAL A 150 -2.48 -34.75 -1.72
CA VAL A 150 -1.29 -34.78 -0.84
C VAL A 150 -0.45 -36.00 -1.18
N SER A 151 0.85 -35.81 -1.41
CA SER A 151 1.83 -36.89 -1.64
C SER A 151 3.07 -36.71 -0.78
N ALA A 152 3.83 -37.81 -0.59
CA ALA A 152 5.21 -37.67 -0.15
C ALA A 152 6.04 -36.89 -1.18
N ALA A 153 7.06 -36.16 -0.74
CA ALA A 153 7.87 -35.31 -1.64
C ALA A 153 8.60 -36.11 -2.74
N ASP A 154 9.02 -37.35 -2.45
CA ASP A 154 9.62 -38.27 -3.40
C ASP A 154 8.60 -39.18 -4.12
N ALA A 155 7.30 -39.00 -3.82
CA ALA A 155 6.20 -39.84 -4.28
C ALA A 155 6.28 -41.31 -3.81
N SER A 156 6.97 -41.59 -2.72
CA SER A 156 6.90 -42.90 -2.07
C SER A 156 5.49 -43.23 -1.56
N PRO A 157 5.16 -44.52 -1.35
CA PRO A 157 3.83 -44.89 -0.86
C PRO A 157 3.50 -44.28 0.49
N LEU A 158 2.25 -43.80 0.62
CA LEU A 158 1.69 -43.27 1.87
C LEU A 158 0.86 -44.35 2.59
N ALA A 159 1.04 -44.48 3.89
CA ALA A 159 0.06 -45.14 4.76
C ALA A 159 -0.87 -44.09 5.36
N LEU A 160 -2.13 -44.43 5.60
CA LEU A 160 -3.13 -43.58 6.27
C LEU A 160 -3.68 -44.31 7.47
N THR A 161 -3.53 -43.74 8.65
CA THR A 161 -4.06 -44.25 9.89
C THR A 161 -4.61 -43.07 10.71
N ASP A 162 -5.86 -43.16 11.13
CA ASP A 162 -6.54 -42.13 11.93
C ASP A 162 -6.42 -40.71 11.39
N GLY A 163 -6.52 -40.56 10.06
CA GLY A 163 -6.41 -39.26 9.38
C GLY A 163 -4.96 -38.76 9.15
N VAL A 164 -3.94 -39.48 9.63
CA VAL A 164 -2.55 -39.14 9.45
C VAL A 164 -1.94 -39.93 8.30
N LEU A 165 -1.45 -39.23 7.29
CA LEU A 165 -0.63 -39.75 6.20
C LEU A 165 0.79 -39.96 6.69
N THR A 166 1.37 -41.13 6.49
CA THR A 166 2.74 -41.43 6.93
C THR A 166 3.62 -41.87 5.77
N ALA A 167 4.86 -41.36 5.76
CA ALA A 167 5.93 -41.73 4.84
C ALA A 167 7.23 -42.02 5.62
N ASP A 168 8.24 -42.62 4.98
CA ASP A 168 9.59 -42.70 5.54
C ASP A 168 10.24 -41.30 5.56
N ALA A 169 11.07 -41.01 6.55
CA ALA A 169 11.77 -39.75 6.67
C ALA A 169 12.67 -39.45 5.45
N ALA A 170 13.15 -40.48 4.75
CA ALA A 170 13.88 -40.34 3.50
C ALA A 170 13.07 -39.69 2.38
N ALA A 171 11.74 -39.67 2.47
CA ALA A 171 10.86 -38.95 1.52
C ALA A 171 11.05 -37.42 1.51
N GLY A 172 11.66 -36.86 2.57
CA GLY A 172 12.02 -35.43 2.65
C GLY A 172 10.85 -34.47 2.87
N GLY A 173 9.63 -34.97 3.14
CA GLY A 173 8.45 -34.13 3.43
C GLY A 173 7.22 -34.47 2.59
N PHE A 174 6.35 -33.47 2.42
CA PHE A 174 5.05 -33.61 1.75
C PHE A 174 4.81 -32.48 0.74
N ARG A 175 4.05 -32.79 -0.30
CA ARG A 175 3.56 -31.82 -1.29
C ARG A 175 2.05 -31.83 -1.35
N ILE A 176 1.49 -30.65 -1.51
CA ILE A 176 0.06 -30.38 -1.58
C ILE A 176 -0.19 -29.70 -2.93
N GLY A 177 -1.08 -30.28 -3.74
CA GLY A 177 -1.55 -29.67 -5.00
C GLY A 177 -3.06 -29.52 -4.97
N VAL A 178 -3.59 -28.43 -5.51
CA VAL A 178 -5.04 -28.14 -5.52
C VAL A 178 -5.50 -27.81 -6.94
N ALA A 179 -6.55 -28.49 -7.39
CA ALA A 179 -7.13 -28.29 -8.71
C ALA A 179 -8.64 -28.56 -8.71
N GLY A 180 -9.31 -28.38 -9.86
CA GLY A 180 -10.74 -28.62 -10.00
C GLY A 180 -11.11 -30.11 -9.95
N THR A 181 -10.22 -31.00 -10.38
CA THR A 181 -10.44 -32.46 -10.40
C THR A 181 -9.26 -33.22 -9.78
N ALA A 182 -9.49 -34.50 -9.46
CA ALA A 182 -8.43 -35.37 -8.92
C ALA A 182 -7.32 -35.62 -9.94
N GLU A 183 -7.66 -35.76 -11.22
CA GLU A 183 -6.70 -35.93 -12.30
C GLU A 183 -5.81 -34.70 -12.49
N GLU A 184 -6.37 -33.51 -12.46
CA GLU A 184 -5.62 -32.26 -12.53
C GLU A 184 -4.72 -32.08 -11.31
N ALA A 185 -5.20 -32.37 -10.09
CA ALA A 185 -4.41 -32.30 -8.87
C ALA A 185 -3.25 -33.32 -8.89
N ALA A 186 -3.48 -34.54 -9.41
CA ALA A 186 -2.43 -35.54 -9.61
C ALA A 186 -1.40 -35.07 -10.64
N ALA A 187 -1.83 -34.49 -11.76
CA ALA A 187 -0.94 -33.95 -12.78
C ALA A 187 -0.09 -32.79 -12.23
N LEU A 188 -0.68 -31.90 -11.41
CA LEU A 188 0.02 -30.82 -10.72
C LEU A 188 1.10 -31.36 -9.74
N LEU A 189 0.79 -32.37 -8.94
CA LEU A 189 1.78 -33.01 -8.06
C LEU A 189 2.90 -33.67 -8.85
N ALA A 190 2.62 -34.28 -10.00
CA ALA A 190 3.64 -34.86 -10.87
C ALA A 190 4.57 -33.78 -11.46
N ASP A 191 4.00 -32.66 -11.91
CA ASP A 191 4.75 -31.50 -12.42
C ASP A 191 5.64 -30.88 -11.33
N ILE A 192 5.11 -30.67 -10.11
CA ILE A 192 5.88 -30.15 -8.97
C ILE A 192 6.99 -31.14 -8.61
N ARG A 193 6.75 -32.45 -8.61
CA ARG A 193 7.78 -33.43 -8.30
C ARG A 193 8.97 -33.34 -9.26
N GLU A 194 8.71 -33.16 -10.53
CA GLU A 194 9.73 -33.08 -11.57
C GLU A 194 10.48 -31.72 -11.55
N HIS A 195 9.77 -30.63 -11.23
CA HIS A 195 10.24 -29.28 -11.49
C HIS A 195 10.34 -28.37 -10.24
N ALA A 196 10.08 -28.85 -9.01
CA ALA A 196 10.06 -28.02 -7.81
C ALA A 196 11.30 -27.13 -7.65
N GLY A 197 12.50 -27.69 -7.86
CA GLY A 197 13.75 -26.93 -7.78
C GLY A 197 13.81 -25.78 -8.80
N ARG A 198 13.32 -26.00 -10.02
CA ARG A 198 13.25 -24.95 -11.04
C ARG A 198 12.24 -23.86 -10.63
N TYR A 199 11.05 -24.22 -10.17
CA TYR A 199 10.03 -23.25 -9.77
C TYR A 199 10.44 -22.42 -8.56
N GLN A 200 11.17 -23.00 -7.62
CA GLN A 200 11.77 -22.28 -6.50
C GLN A 200 12.85 -21.30 -6.99
N ALA A 201 13.72 -21.74 -7.90
CA ALA A 201 14.74 -20.87 -8.49
C ALA A 201 14.11 -19.71 -9.30
N GLU A 202 13.03 -19.96 -10.02
CA GLU A 202 12.27 -18.92 -10.74
C GLU A 202 11.69 -17.89 -9.76
N ARG A 203 11.07 -18.31 -8.64
CA ARG A 203 10.55 -17.43 -7.60
C ARG A 203 11.65 -16.59 -6.95
N ILE A 204 12.73 -17.21 -6.53
CA ILE A 204 13.90 -16.54 -5.95
C ILE A 204 14.51 -15.56 -6.94
N GLY A 205 14.75 -15.99 -8.19
CA GLY A 205 15.33 -15.15 -9.24
C GLY A 205 14.47 -13.93 -9.58
N ARG A 206 13.14 -14.07 -9.55
CA ARG A 206 12.21 -12.95 -9.75
C ARG A 206 12.33 -11.92 -8.61
N MET A 207 12.38 -12.35 -7.35
CA MET A 207 12.57 -11.49 -6.18
C MET A 207 13.93 -10.79 -6.19
N GLU A 208 14.99 -11.52 -6.51
CA GLU A 208 16.35 -10.95 -6.65
C GLU A 208 16.40 -9.94 -7.79
N GLN A 209 15.75 -10.23 -8.93
CA GLN A 209 15.68 -9.32 -10.06
C GLN A 209 14.97 -8.00 -9.67
N LEU A 210 13.89 -8.08 -8.89
CA LEU A 210 13.22 -6.89 -8.39
C LEU A 210 14.19 -6.03 -7.56
N LEU A 211 14.83 -6.61 -6.56
CA LEU A 211 15.73 -5.87 -5.65
C LEU A 211 17.01 -5.36 -6.34
N GLN A 212 17.54 -6.08 -7.31
CA GLN A 212 18.83 -5.75 -7.93
C GLN A 212 18.72 -4.85 -9.17
N ARG A 213 17.57 -4.85 -9.86
CA ARG A 213 17.41 -4.13 -11.12
C ARG A 213 16.32 -3.06 -11.07
N HIS A 214 15.25 -3.31 -10.34
CA HIS A 214 14.13 -2.39 -10.25
C HIS A 214 14.26 -1.39 -9.10
N VAL A 215 14.68 -1.87 -7.94
CA VAL A 215 14.77 -1.08 -6.71
C VAL A 215 16.10 -1.28 -5.96
N PRO A 216 17.26 -1.26 -6.64
CA PRO A 216 18.52 -1.42 -5.95
C PRO A 216 18.73 -0.29 -4.94
N LEU A 217 18.98 -0.65 -3.68
CA LEU A 217 19.16 0.27 -2.57
C LEU A 217 20.38 -0.14 -1.74
N GLN A 218 21.26 0.82 -1.50
CA GLN A 218 22.38 0.68 -0.58
C GLN A 218 22.42 1.86 0.38
N SER A 219 22.68 1.60 1.64
CA SER A 219 22.89 2.60 2.69
C SER A 219 23.64 1.95 3.85
N SER A 220 24.31 2.76 4.65
CA SER A 220 24.85 2.35 5.95
C SER A 220 23.74 2.10 6.98
N ASP A 221 22.55 2.65 6.78
CA ASP A 221 21.36 2.36 7.57
C ASP A 221 20.75 1.00 7.15
N ARG A 222 21.11 -0.03 7.90
CA ARG A 222 20.69 -1.40 7.61
C ARG A 222 19.19 -1.62 7.83
N GLU A 223 18.59 -0.96 8.81
CA GLU A 223 17.14 -1.09 9.09
C GLU A 223 16.33 -0.50 7.94
N LEU A 224 16.71 0.67 7.44
CA LEU A 224 16.12 1.30 6.26
C LEU A 224 16.16 0.36 5.04
N VAL A 225 17.34 -0.19 4.72
CA VAL A 225 17.51 -1.10 3.57
C VAL A 225 16.63 -2.33 3.71
N LEU A 226 16.63 -2.94 4.90
CA LEU A 226 15.86 -4.17 5.15
C LEU A 226 14.36 -3.93 5.05
N ALA A 227 13.85 -2.86 5.67
CA ALA A 227 12.42 -2.53 5.67
C ALA A 227 11.91 -2.23 4.27
N LEU A 228 12.61 -1.39 3.50
CA LEU A 228 12.19 -1.04 2.14
C LEU A 228 12.28 -2.24 1.19
N ASN A 229 13.29 -3.08 1.29
CA ASN A 229 13.40 -4.29 0.50
C ASN A 229 12.25 -5.27 0.80
N TRP A 230 11.92 -5.47 2.08
CA TRP A 230 10.77 -6.29 2.47
C TRP A 230 9.47 -5.74 1.91
N MET A 231 9.20 -4.44 2.07
CA MET A 231 7.96 -3.83 1.55
C MET A 231 7.87 -3.90 0.03
N ASN A 232 8.99 -3.74 -0.71
CA ASN A 232 9.01 -3.94 -2.16
C ASN A 232 8.63 -5.37 -2.55
N LEU A 233 9.18 -6.39 -1.85
CA LEU A 233 8.83 -7.79 -2.11
C LEU A 233 7.41 -8.13 -1.68
N THR A 234 6.92 -7.53 -0.60
CA THR A 234 5.53 -7.64 -0.15
C THR A 234 4.58 -7.06 -1.19
N MET A 235 4.87 -5.89 -1.75
CA MET A 235 4.08 -5.32 -2.84
C MET A 235 4.10 -6.20 -4.08
N ASP A 236 5.26 -6.73 -4.45
CA ASP A 236 5.35 -7.67 -5.56
C ASP A 236 4.46 -8.91 -5.35
N GLN A 237 4.38 -9.46 -4.14
CA GLN A 237 3.48 -10.58 -3.84
C GLN A 237 2.00 -10.23 -4.00
N LEU A 238 1.58 -9.01 -3.70
CA LEU A 238 0.19 -8.56 -3.81
C LEU A 238 -0.24 -8.24 -5.25
N VAL A 239 0.70 -8.09 -6.19
CA VAL A 239 0.41 -8.02 -7.62
C VAL A 239 0.08 -9.42 -8.13
N THR A 240 -1.17 -9.65 -8.56
CA THR A 240 -1.73 -10.96 -8.88
C THR A 240 -2.53 -10.93 -10.20
N ARG A 241 -3.05 -12.09 -10.63
CA ARG A 241 -3.81 -12.25 -11.88
C ARG A 241 -5.18 -12.91 -11.66
N GLN A 242 -5.86 -12.54 -10.59
CA GLN A 242 -7.14 -13.17 -10.23
C GLN A 242 -8.26 -12.83 -11.22
N GLN A 243 -8.35 -11.56 -11.63
CA GLN A 243 -9.36 -11.04 -12.56
C GLN A 243 -8.67 -10.05 -13.53
N GLY A 244 -7.85 -10.57 -14.43
CA GLY A 244 -6.83 -9.78 -15.11
C GLY A 244 -5.68 -9.44 -14.15
N ASP A 245 -4.77 -8.56 -14.56
CA ASP A 245 -3.70 -8.10 -13.69
C ASP A 245 -4.22 -7.02 -12.71
N GLY A 246 -3.87 -7.15 -11.44
CA GLY A 246 -4.29 -6.22 -10.40
C GLY A 246 -3.49 -6.35 -9.12
N ILE A 247 -3.80 -5.51 -8.14
CA ILE A 247 -3.19 -5.50 -6.82
C ILE A 247 -4.26 -5.90 -5.81
N TYR A 248 -4.06 -6.98 -5.05
CA TYR A 248 -4.92 -7.29 -3.91
C TYR A 248 -4.95 -6.10 -2.95
N ALA A 249 -6.14 -5.69 -2.52
CA ALA A 249 -6.28 -4.58 -1.59
C ALA A 249 -5.65 -4.93 -0.24
N GLY A 250 -5.94 -6.14 0.28
CA GLY A 250 -5.34 -6.58 1.54
C GLY A 250 -5.70 -8.01 1.91
N LEU A 251 -4.92 -8.59 2.80
CA LEU A 251 -5.12 -9.94 3.31
C LEU A 251 -5.49 -9.90 4.81
N PRO A 252 -6.42 -10.73 5.26
CA PRO A 252 -7.02 -11.85 4.54
C PRO A 252 -8.34 -11.53 3.82
N TRP A 253 -9.07 -10.46 4.17
CA TRP A 253 -10.44 -10.22 3.72
C TRP A 253 -10.55 -9.69 2.31
N PHE A 254 -9.63 -8.79 1.92
CA PHE A 254 -9.67 -8.02 0.67
C PHE A 254 -8.78 -8.65 -0.41
N ASN A 255 -8.86 -9.98 -0.55
CA ASN A 255 -8.10 -10.74 -1.54
C ASN A 255 -8.77 -10.70 -2.93
N GLU A 256 -9.17 -9.52 -3.34
CA GLU A 256 -9.63 -9.10 -4.66
C GLU A 256 -9.13 -7.70 -4.96
N TYR A 257 -9.53 -7.14 -6.11
CA TYR A 257 -9.13 -5.80 -6.51
C TYR A 257 -10.19 -4.78 -6.13
N TRP A 258 -9.77 -3.79 -5.36
CA TRP A 258 -10.55 -2.61 -5.04
C TRP A 258 -9.96 -1.43 -5.81
N GLY A 259 -10.78 -0.73 -6.63
CA GLY A 259 -10.31 0.37 -7.46
C GLY A 259 -9.66 1.49 -6.66
N ARG A 260 -10.26 1.87 -5.53
CA ARG A 260 -9.69 2.82 -4.57
C ARG A 260 -8.30 2.41 -4.12
N ASP A 261 -8.21 1.22 -3.54
CA ASP A 261 -6.99 0.70 -2.92
C ASP A 261 -5.87 0.49 -3.93
N GLN A 262 -6.21 -0.12 -5.07
CA GLN A 262 -5.27 -0.39 -6.15
C GLN A 262 -4.63 0.89 -6.68
N PHE A 263 -5.43 1.94 -6.92
CA PHE A 263 -4.92 3.18 -7.48
C PHE A 263 -4.23 4.07 -6.44
N ILE A 264 -4.52 3.92 -5.13
CA ILE A 264 -3.67 4.47 -4.06
C ILE A 264 -2.33 3.73 -4.00
N ALA A 265 -2.36 2.41 -4.12
CA ALA A 265 -1.15 1.59 -4.03
C ALA A 265 -0.24 1.69 -5.27
N MET A 266 -0.78 1.96 -6.45
CA MET A 266 -0.08 1.87 -7.73
C MET A 266 1.24 2.66 -7.80
N PRO A 267 1.35 3.91 -7.31
CA PRO A 267 2.62 4.64 -7.32
C PRO A 267 3.74 3.89 -6.61
N GLY A 268 3.52 3.49 -5.36
CA GLY A 268 4.51 2.78 -4.55
C GLY A 268 4.74 1.33 -4.96
N ALA A 269 3.70 0.67 -5.50
CA ALA A 269 3.76 -0.73 -5.87
C ALA A 269 4.53 -0.99 -7.16
N VAL A 270 4.26 -0.22 -8.21
CA VAL A 270 4.74 -0.54 -9.57
C VAL A 270 5.37 0.64 -10.32
N LEU A 271 5.01 1.91 -10.02
CA LEU A 271 5.56 3.05 -10.76
C LEU A 271 6.98 3.40 -10.30
N VAL A 272 7.19 3.62 -8.99
CA VAL A 272 8.51 3.97 -8.45
C VAL A 272 9.54 2.85 -8.64
N SER A 273 9.07 1.59 -8.73
CA SER A 273 9.90 0.43 -9.03
C SER A 273 10.12 0.19 -10.53
N GLY A 274 9.57 1.04 -11.42
CA GLY A 274 9.73 0.92 -12.86
C GLY A 274 9.12 -0.35 -13.47
N GLN A 275 8.13 -0.97 -12.82
CA GLN A 275 7.40 -2.13 -13.34
C GLN A 275 6.31 -1.69 -14.33
N PHE A 276 6.72 -0.94 -15.36
CA PHE A 276 5.79 -0.26 -16.27
C PHE A 276 4.90 -1.20 -17.08
N ALA A 277 5.40 -2.38 -17.45
CA ALA A 277 4.58 -3.38 -18.14
C ALA A 277 3.43 -3.87 -17.25
N THR A 278 3.69 -4.13 -15.98
CA THR A 278 2.66 -4.51 -14.99
C THR A 278 1.67 -3.37 -14.76
N ALA A 279 2.16 -2.14 -14.57
CA ALA A 279 1.31 -0.97 -14.40
C ALA A 279 0.37 -0.76 -15.62
N ARG A 280 0.91 -0.94 -16.84
CA ARG A 280 0.13 -0.86 -18.08
C ARG A 280 -0.98 -1.90 -18.13
N HIS A 281 -0.67 -3.15 -17.80
CA HIS A 281 -1.67 -4.22 -17.80
C HIS A 281 -2.76 -3.97 -16.76
N ILE A 282 -2.42 -3.51 -15.55
CA ILE A 282 -3.39 -3.13 -14.52
C ILE A 282 -4.37 -2.06 -15.03
N LEU A 283 -3.84 -0.98 -15.63
CA LEU A 283 -4.68 0.11 -16.16
C LEU A 283 -5.60 -0.36 -17.28
N LEU A 284 -5.08 -1.15 -18.23
CA LEU A 284 -5.89 -1.69 -19.33
C LEU A 284 -6.95 -2.67 -18.83
N SER A 285 -6.57 -3.61 -17.96
CA SER A 285 -7.47 -4.60 -17.37
C SER A 285 -8.64 -3.94 -16.64
N PHE A 286 -8.38 -2.90 -15.85
CA PHE A 286 -9.42 -2.18 -15.11
C PHE A 286 -10.32 -1.34 -16.03
N ALA A 287 -9.75 -0.72 -17.06
CA ALA A 287 -10.50 0.08 -18.03
C ALA A 287 -11.53 -0.76 -18.82
N GLU A 288 -11.26 -2.05 -19.03
CA GLU A 288 -12.21 -2.97 -19.70
C GLU A 288 -13.54 -3.11 -18.95
N TYR A 289 -13.52 -2.87 -17.64
CA TYR A 289 -14.71 -2.95 -16.78
C TYR A 289 -15.36 -1.58 -16.52
N GLN A 290 -14.95 -0.49 -17.21
CA GLN A 290 -15.61 0.81 -17.06
C GLN A 290 -17.09 0.70 -17.41
N ASN A 291 -17.96 1.30 -16.61
CA ASN A 291 -19.39 1.38 -16.91
C ASN A 291 -19.63 2.31 -18.10
N THR A 292 -20.01 1.74 -19.24
CA THR A 292 -20.29 2.46 -20.50
C THR A 292 -21.77 2.59 -20.81
N ASP A 293 -22.66 2.14 -19.93
CA ASP A 293 -24.11 2.33 -20.09
C ASP A 293 -24.48 3.81 -19.81
N GLU A 294 -24.80 4.53 -20.87
CA GLU A 294 -25.16 5.96 -20.80
C GLU A 294 -26.42 6.25 -19.97
N ASN A 295 -27.25 5.26 -19.69
CA ASN A 295 -28.44 5.39 -18.84
C ASN A 295 -28.15 5.10 -17.36
N SER A 296 -26.98 4.57 -17.05
CA SER A 296 -26.56 4.29 -15.68
C SER A 296 -26.18 5.59 -14.94
N LYS A 297 -26.59 5.72 -13.67
CA LYS A 297 -26.04 6.79 -12.81
C LYS A 297 -24.52 6.67 -12.62
N PHE A 298 -23.98 5.48 -12.83
CA PHE A 298 -22.54 5.18 -12.73
C PHE A 298 -21.80 5.24 -14.09
N PHE A 299 -22.42 5.79 -15.13
CA PHE A 299 -21.74 5.96 -16.41
C PHE A 299 -20.37 6.64 -16.23
N GLY A 300 -19.33 6.04 -16.84
CA GLY A 300 -17.94 6.50 -16.77
C GLY A 300 -17.17 6.02 -15.55
N ARG A 301 -17.81 5.46 -14.51
CA ARG A 301 -17.08 4.92 -13.35
C ARG A 301 -16.34 3.63 -13.70
N VAL A 302 -15.13 3.46 -13.15
CA VAL A 302 -14.46 2.15 -13.06
C VAL A 302 -14.94 1.43 -11.79
N PRO A 303 -14.81 0.09 -11.72
CA PRO A 303 -15.25 -0.66 -10.54
C PRO A 303 -14.57 -0.18 -9.23
N ASN A 304 -15.34 -0.18 -8.14
CA ASN A 304 -14.77 -0.18 -6.81
C ASN A 304 -14.32 -1.59 -6.41
N ILE A 305 -15.18 -2.60 -6.62
CA ILE A 305 -14.82 -3.99 -6.40
C ILE A 305 -14.77 -4.68 -7.77
N LEU A 306 -13.66 -5.35 -8.04
CA LEU A 306 -13.47 -6.24 -9.17
C LEU A 306 -13.01 -7.60 -8.65
N ALA A 307 -13.95 -8.52 -8.54
CA ALA A 307 -13.75 -9.88 -8.09
C ALA A 307 -14.39 -10.87 -9.07
N PRO A 308 -14.03 -12.16 -9.06
CA PRO A 308 -14.52 -13.14 -10.03
C PRO A 308 -16.05 -13.24 -10.17
N GLU A 309 -16.77 -13.00 -9.06
CA GLU A 309 -18.25 -13.12 -9.01
C GLU A 309 -18.93 -11.79 -8.62
N ASN A 310 -18.19 -10.67 -8.51
CA ASN A 310 -18.74 -9.39 -8.09
C ASN A 310 -18.05 -8.20 -8.76
N ILE A 311 -18.82 -7.34 -9.41
CA ILE A 311 -18.37 -6.06 -9.96
C ILE A 311 -19.28 -4.97 -9.38
N ASP A 312 -18.70 -4.07 -8.60
CA ASP A 312 -19.43 -2.98 -7.95
C ASP A 312 -18.83 -1.62 -8.31
N TYR A 313 -19.69 -0.65 -8.63
CA TYR A 313 -19.33 0.73 -9.01
C TYR A 313 -19.67 1.76 -7.92
N HIS A 314 -20.09 1.30 -6.75
CA HIS A 314 -20.55 2.17 -5.66
C HIS A 314 -19.36 2.78 -4.91
N THR A 315 -18.67 3.72 -5.54
CA THR A 315 -17.69 4.62 -4.94
C THR A 315 -17.47 5.84 -5.82
N THR A 316 -17.20 6.97 -5.22
CA THR A 316 -16.94 8.20 -5.97
C THR A 316 -15.44 8.49 -6.15
N ASP A 317 -14.57 7.91 -5.34
CA ASP A 317 -13.13 8.20 -5.33
C ASP A 317 -12.30 7.30 -6.27
N GLY A 318 -12.74 6.09 -6.60
CA GLY A 318 -11.98 5.14 -7.42
C GLY A 318 -11.73 5.63 -8.85
N THR A 319 -12.74 6.24 -9.47
CA THR A 319 -12.66 6.75 -10.85
C THR A 319 -11.71 7.94 -11.01
N PRO A 320 -11.76 8.98 -10.18
CA PRO A 320 -10.72 10.02 -10.17
C PRO A 320 -9.32 9.46 -10.00
N ARG A 321 -9.12 8.51 -9.09
CA ARG A 321 -7.82 7.86 -8.85
C ARG A 321 -7.32 7.10 -10.08
N PHE A 322 -8.19 6.41 -10.81
CA PHE A 322 -7.84 5.76 -12.07
C PHE A 322 -7.26 6.75 -13.10
N VAL A 323 -7.91 7.89 -13.31
CA VAL A 323 -7.47 8.91 -14.27
C VAL A 323 -6.13 9.53 -13.82
N ILE A 324 -5.98 9.82 -12.53
CA ILE A 324 -4.75 10.35 -11.95
C ILE A 324 -3.60 9.33 -12.13
N GLN A 325 -3.86 8.05 -11.86
CA GLN A 325 -2.82 7.03 -12.00
C GLN A 325 -2.46 6.72 -13.45
N LEU A 326 -3.37 6.87 -14.39
CA LEU A 326 -3.02 6.86 -15.81
C LEU A 326 -2.04 8.01 -16.16
N GLN A 327 -2.27 9.21 -15.60
CA GLN A 327 -1.34 10.33 -15.78
C GLN A 327 0.03 10.05 -15.14
N ASP A 328 0.06 9.54 -13.92
CA ASP A 328 1.31 9.20 -13.26
C ASP A 328 2.07 8.12 -14.03
N TYR A 329 1.38 7.09 -14.51
CA TYR A 329 1.99 6.05 -15.34
C TYR A 329 2.67 6.64 -16.58
N VAL A 330 2.00 7.50 -17.35
CA VAL A 330 2.60 8.06 -18.56
C VAL A 330 3.75 9.04 -18.24
N LYS A 331 3.67 9.73 -17.08
CA LYS A 331 4.78 10.58 -16.60
C LYS A 331 6.02 9.75 -16.27
N TYR A 332 5.85 8.58 -15.65
CA TYR A 332 6.97 7.69 -15.34
C TYR A 332 7.51 6.93 -16.55
N SER A 333 6.61 6.37 -17.37
CA SER A 333 6.95 5.45 -18.46
C SER A 333 7.27 6.14 -19.80
N GLY A 334 6.65 7.29 -20.07
CA GLY A 334 6.67 7.91 -21.40
C GLY A 334 5.81 7.16 -22.43
N ASP A 335 4.95 6.24 -22.04
CA ASP A 335 4.08 5.46 -22.94
C ASP A 335 2.94 6.32 -23.48
N THR A 336 3.13 6.86 -24.68
CA THR A 336 2.12 7.67 -25.36
C THR A 336 1.02 6.85 -26.03
N GLU A 337 1.24 5.57 -26.29
CA GLU A 337 0.24 4.73 -26.96
C GLU A 337 -0.94 4.41 -26.03
N ILE A 338 -0.72 4.23 -24.72
CA ILE A 338 -1.80 4.03 -23.77
C ILE A 338 -2.72 5.26 -23.69
N ILE A 339 -2.18 6.47 -23.88
CA ILE A 339 -3.00 7.71 -23.90
C ILE A 339 -4.07 7.57 -24.99
N LYS A 340 -3.68 7.19 -26.21
CA LYS A 340 -4.61 7.01 -27.34
C LYS A 340 -5.64 5.92 -27.04
N GLN A 341 -5.22 4.83 -26.38
CA GLN A 341 -6.10 3.69 -26.07
C GLN A 341 -7.12 4.04 -25.00
N LEU A 342 -6.72 4.76 -23.94
CA LEU A 342 -7.54 5.03 -22.76
C LEU A 342 -8.16 6.44 -22.72
N TYR A 343 -7.84 7.33 -23.67
CA TYR A 343 -8.46 8.64 -23.72
C TYR A 343 -10.00 8.59 -23.82
N PRO A 344 -10.64 7.67 -24.56
CA PRO A 344 -12.09 7.50 -24.50
C PRO A 344 -12.60 7.17 -23.08
N ALA A 345 -11.89 6.36 -22.32
CA ALA A 345 -12.25 6.04 -20.95
C ALA A 345 -12.08 7.25 -20.01
N VAL A 346 -11.04 8.06 -20.21
CA VAL A 346 -10.87 9.35 -19.50
C VAL A 346 -12.03 10.29 -19.79
N LYS A 347 -12.45 10.41 -21.04
CA LYS A 347 -13.62 11.23 -21.43
C LYS A 347 -14.89 10.75 -20.74
N ASN A 348 -15.16 9.45 -20.81
CA ASN A 348 -16.35 8.89 -20.14
C ASN A 348 -16.33 9.14 -18.63
N ALA A 349 -15.16 8.99 -17.98
CA ALA A 349 -14.99 9.23 -16.55
C ALA A 349 -15.32 10.67 -16.15
N ILE A 350 -14.82 11.66 -16.90
CA ILE A 350 -15.06 13.07 -16.60
C ILE A 350 -16.48 13.49 -17.00
N GLU A 351 -16.95 13.13 -18.19
CA GLU A 351 -18.28 13.48 -18.68
C GLU A 351 -19.39 12.81 -17.85
N GLY A 352 -19.18 11.58 -17.40
CA GLY A 352 -20.10 10.90 -16.49
C GLY A 352 -20.20 11.61 -15.14
N SER A 353 -19.07 12.06 -14.60
CA SER A 353 -19.03 12.87 -13.38
C SER A 353 -19.75 14.21 -13.57
N ILE A 354 -19.46 14.94 -14.66
CA ILE A 354 -20.11 16.23 -14.96
C ILE A 354 -21.63 16.07 -15.11
N ARG A 355 -22.07 15.03 -15.83
CA ARG A 355 -23.48 14.83 -16.14
C ARG A 355 -24.32 14.38 -14.94
N ASN A 356 -23.79 13.45 -14.15
CA ASN A 356 -24.57 12.71 -13.17
C ASN A 356 -24.35 13.21 -11.72
N TRP A 357 -23.20 13.83 -11.44
CA TRP A 357 -22.78 14.08 -10.08
C TRP A 357 -22.26 15.49 -9.78
N MET A 358 -21.93 16.30 -10.82
CA MET A 358 -21.46 17.67 -10.59
C MET A 358 -22.63 18.62 -10.33
N ASP A 359 -22.53 19.44 -9.30
CA ASP A 359 -23.50 20.51 -9.02
C ASP A 359 -23.19 21.82 -9.77
N ASP A 360 -24.07 22.83 -9.61
CA ASP A 360 -23.93 24.12 -10.27
C ASP A 360 -22.69 24.91 -9.81
N GLN A 361 -22.16 24.64 -8.63
CA GLN A 361 -20.96 25.27 -8.08
C GLN A 361 -19.67 24.60 -8.59
N GLY A 362 -19.81 23.43 -9.22
CA GLY A 362 -18.69 22.65 -9.78
C GLY A 362 -18.16 21.58 -8.85
N TYR A 363 -18.79 21.35 -7.70
CA TYR A 363 -18.44 20.26 -6.78
C TYR A 363 -18.90 18.92 -7.33
N LEU A 364 -18.07 17.90 -7.12
CA LEU A 364 -18.47 16.51 -7.33
C LEU A 364 -19.27 16.06 -6.11
N THR A 365 -20.57 15.83 -6.31
CA THR A 365 -21.43 15.27 -5.28
C THR A 365 -21.34 13.75 -5.22
N HIS A 366 -21.79 13.16 -4.11
CA HIS A 366 -21.75 11.72 -3.87
C HIS A 366 -22.80 11.31 -2.86
N ASP A 367 -23.12 10.04 -2.79
CA ASP A 367 -23.90 9.47 -1.71
C ASP A 367 -23.03 9.41 -0.43
N ASP A 368 -23.65 9.48 0.75
CA ASP A 368 -22.98 9.62 2.05
C ASP A 368 -21.87 8.60 2.31
N ASN A 369 -22.04 7.37 1.82
CA ASN A 369 -21.11 6.25 2.02
C ASN A 369 -20.28 5.88 0.75
N GLU A 370 -20.09 6.82 -0.17
CA GLU A 370 -19.30 6.62 -1.40
C GLU A 370 -17.85 7.13 -1.30
N THR A 371 -17.39 7.58 -0.13
CA THR A 371 -15.98 7.92 0.11
C THR A 371 -15.23 6.73 0.70
N TRP A 372 -13.92 6.89 0.99
CA TRP A 372 -13.16 5.86 1.68
C TRP A 372 -13.66 5.58 3.12
N MET A 373 -14.47 6.49 3.67
CA MET A 373 -15.10 6.35 4.99
C MET A 373 -16.52 5.76 4.80
N ASP A 374 -16.59 4.51 4.36
CA ASP A 374 -17.78 3.85 3.83
C ASP A 374 -18.43 2.81 4.75
N ALA A 375 -17.95 2.67 5.99
CA ALA A 375 -18.54 1.75 6.97
C ALA A 375 -19.99 2.16 7.31
N ARG A 376 -20.90 1.16 7.28
CA ARG A 376 -22.35 1.34 7.44
C ARG A 376 -22.96 0.18 8.23
N ASP A 377 -24.08 0.48 8.88
CA ASP A 377 -24.88 -0.53 9.59
C ASP A 377 -25.74 -1.38 8.62
N ALA A 378 -26.52 -2.29 9.16
CA ALA A 378 -27.38 -3.17 8.39
C ALA A 378 -28.53 -2.41 7.67
N GLU A 379 -28.92 -1.26 8.17
CA GLU A 379 -29.89 -0.34 7.61
C GLU A 379 -29.27 0.63 6.59
N LEU A 380 -27.98 0.48 6.26
CA LEU A 380 -27.17 1.27 5.34
C LEU A 380 -26.86 2.69 5.83
N ASN A 381 -26.99 2.96 7.12
CA ASN A 381 -26.57 4.25 7.68
C ASN A 381 -25.07 4.29 7.89
N SER A 382 -24.43 5.39 7.50
CA SER A 382 -22.99 5.59 7.69
C SER A 382 -22.63 5.77 9.16
N TYR A 383 -21.57 5.10 9.63
CA TYR A 383 -20.98 5.38 10.94
C TYR A 383 -20.23 6.72 10.97
N SER A 384 -19.76 7.17 9.83
CA SER A 384 -19.01 8.41 9.66
C SER A 384 -19.57 9.19 8.48
N PRO A 385 -20.74 9.83 8.64
CA PRO A 385 -21.43 10.48 7.53
C PRO A 385 -20.59 11.60 6.92
N ARG A 386 -20.47 11.61 5.59
CA ARG A 386 -19.74 12.60 4.80
C ARG A 386 -20.67 13.46 3.93
N ASP A 387 -22.00 13.29 4.08
CA ASP A 387 -23.03 13.98 3.31
C ASP A 387 -22.74 13.91 1.79
N THR A 388 -22.73 15.03 1.08
CA THR A 388 -22.67 15.05 -0.38
C THR A 388 -21.43 15.69 -0.98
N ARG A 389 -20.59 16.37 -0.20
CA ARG A 389 -19.43 17.14 -0.70
C ARG A 389 -18.24 17.04 0.25
N ALA A 390 -17.62 15.88 0.29
CA ALA A 390 -16.41 15.66 1.09
C ALA A 390 -15.18 16.38 0.50
N ASN A 391 -14.30 16.93 1.34
CA ASN A 391 -13.15 17.73 0.92
C ASN A 391 -12.12 16.94 0.09
N ASP A 392 -11.84 15.69 0.46
CA ASP A 392 -10.95 14.77 -0.28
C ASP A 392 -11.52 14.40 -1.66
N ILE A 393 -12.84 14.27 -1.77
CA ILE A 393 -13.51 14.05 -3.06
C ILE A 393 -13.32 15.26 -3.98
N GLN A 394 -13.41 16.48 -3.45
CA GLN A 394 -13.19 17.69 -4.24
C GLN A 394 -11.73 17.78 -4.71
N ALA A 395 -10.78 17.40 -3.87
CA ALA A 395 -9.37 17.32 -4.24
C ALA A 395 -9.14 16.30 -5.37
N LEU A 396 -9.69 15.10 -5.26
CA LEU A 396 -9.60 14.07 -6.29
C LEU A 396 -10.26 14.52 -7.61
N TRP A 397 -11.42 15.17 -7.53
CA TRP A 397 -12.10 15.72 -8.70
C TRP A 397 -11.27 16.81 -9.40
N TYR A 398 -10.66 17.71 -8.63
CA TYR A 398 -9.74 18.71 -9.17
C TYR A 398 -8.57 18.05 -9.92
N HIS A 399 -7.92 17.07 -9.32
CA HIS A 399 -6.82 16.37 -9.94
C HIS A 399 -7.24 15.53 -11.16
N GLN A 400 -8.43 14.91 -11.14
CA GLN A 400 -8.99 14.23 -12.31
C GLN A 400 -9.21 15.19 -13.48
N LEU A 401 -9.77 16.36 -13.23
CA LEU A 401 -9.97 17.41 -14.25
C LEU A 401 -8.60 17.87 -14.82
N ARG A 402 -7.62 18.12 -13.95
CA ARG A 402 -6.26 18.51 -14.36
C ARG A 402 -5.58 17.43 -15.19
N ALA A 403 -5.72 16.17 -14.83
CA ALA A 403 -5.24 15.04 -15.61
C ALA A 403 -5.98 14.93 -16.95
N GLY A 404 -7.29 15.17 -16.96
CA GLY A 404 -8.09 15.25 -18.18
C GLY A 404 -7.60 16.33 -19.14
N VAL A 405 -7.34 17.54 -18.62
CA VAL A 405 -6.76 18.64 -19.41
C VAL A 405 -5.42 18.22 -20.04
N TYR A 406 -4.53 17.63 -19.23
CA TYR A 406 -3.23 17.13 -19.70
C TYR A 406 -3.36 16.15 -20.88
N PHE A 407 -4.30 15.19 -20.79
CA PHE A 407 -4.57 14.24 -21.87
C PHE A 407 -5.25 14.89 -23.07
N ALA A 408 -6.19 15.81 -22.87
CA ALA A 408 -6.87 16.53 -23.93
C ALA A 408 -5.90 17.41 -24.73
N GLU A 409 -4.97 18.11 -24.07
CA GLU A 409 -3.91 18.87 -24.70
C GLU A 409 -3.01 17.96 -25.55
N TYR A 410 -2.57 16.81 -25.02
CA TYR A 410 -1.78 15.83 -25.75
C TYR A 410 -2.53 15.31 -26.99
N MET A 411 -3.84 15.03 -26.86
CA MET A 411 -4.70 14.55 -27.96
C MET A 411 -5.18 15.66 -28.88
N GLN A 412 -4.82 16.93 -28.63
CA GLN A 412 -5.26 18.13 -29.37
C GLN A 412 -6.79 18.35 -29.34
N ASP A 413 -7.46 17.84 -28.30
CA ASP A 413 -8.89 18.02 -28.04
C ASP A 413 -9.11 19.32 -27.25
N LYS A 414 -9.06 20.45 -27.96
CA LYS A 414 -9.12 21.79 -27.37
C LYS A 414 -10.43 22.07 -26.63
N GLU A 415 -11.53 21.56 -27.16
CA GLU A 415 -12.87 21.76 -26.57
C GLU A 415 -12.92 21.19 -25.15
N ASN A 416 -12.51 19.94 -24.98
CA ASN A 416 -12.48 19.30 -23.65
C ASN A 416 -11.39 19.89 -22.75
N ALA A 417 -10.22 20.27 -23.28
CA ALA A 417 -9.20 20.92 -22.49
C ALA A 417 -9.70 22.24 -21.86
N GLU A 418 -10.35 23.12 -22.66
CA GLU A 418 -10.90 24.40 -22.21
C GLU A 418 -12.05 24.17 -21.22
N LYS A 419 -13.01 23.27 -21.53
CA LYS A 419 -14.16 22.93 -20.69
C LYS A 419 -13.72 22.43 -19.32
N TRP A 420 -12.81 21.45 -19.27
CA TRP A 420 -12.36 20.84 -18.02
C TRP A 420 -11.47 21.79 -17.20
N ALA A 421 -10.66 22.63 -17.86
CA ALA A 421 -9.90 23.68 -17.19
C ALA A 421 -10.81 24.72 -16.52
N GLU A 422 -11.91 25.11 -17.18
CA GLU A 422 -12.90 26.03 -16.60
C GLU A 422 -13.57 25.44 -15.35
N VAL A 423 -13.99 24.17 -15.41
CA VAL A 423 -14.57 23.46 -14.24
C VAL A 423 -13.56 23.39 -13.11
N ALA A 424 -12.31 23.01 -13.37
CA ALA A 424 -11.26 22.95 -12.35
C ALA A 424 -10.99 24.31 -11.70
N GLY A 425 -10.96 25.40 -12.51
CA GLY A 425 -10.77 26.76 -12.00
C GLY A 425 -11.95 27.26 -11.16
N ARG A 426 -13.19 26.89 -11.53
CA ARG A 426 -14.39 27.21 -10.73
C ARG A 426 -14.37 26.47 -9.41
N LEU A 427 -14.11 25.16 -9.44
CA LEU A 427 -13.99 24.31 -8.25
C LEU A 427 -12.97 24.87 -7.25
N ALA A 428 -11.76 25.23 -7.69
CA ALA A 428 -10.72 25.74 -6.80
C ALA A 428 -11.15 27.06 -6.10
N ARG A 429 -11.82 27.96 -6.83
CA ARG A 429 -12.32 29.22 -6.23
C ARG A 429 -13.43 28.96 -5.23
N SER A 430 -14.42 28.12 -5.56
CA SER A 430 -15.52 27.77 -4.65
C SER A 430 -14.98 27.06 -3.41
N PHE A 431 -14.07 26.10 -3.58
CA PHE A 431 -13.49 25.34 -2.48
C PHE A 431 -12.79 26.24 -1.44
N SER A 432 -11.95 27.17 -1.89
CA SER A 432 -11.28 28.08 -0.98
C SER A 432 -12.26 28.99 -0.21
N ALA A 433 -13.38 29.36 -0.83
CA ALA A 433 -14.39 30.20 -0.19
C ALA A 433 -15.28 29.44 0.80
N ASP A 434 -15.66 28.22 0.47
CA ASP A 434 -16.72 27.49 1.20
C ASP A 434 -16.16 26.51 2.25
N PHE A 435 -14.92 25.98 2.06
CA PHE A 435 -14.29 25.01 2.97
C PHE A 435 -13.34 25.62 3.99
N THR A 436 -13.10 26.93 3.96
CA THR A 436 -12.26 27.63 4.94
C THR A 436 -12.97 28.83 5.55
N ASP A 437 -12.65 29.15 6.79
CA ASP A 437 -13.13 30.35 7.48
C ASP A 437 -12.01 31.03 8.30
N THR A 438 -12.34 32.06 9.04
CA THR A 438 -11.39 32.79 9.88
C THR A 438 -11.31 32.26 11.32
N VAL A 439 -12.14 31.28 11.68
CA VAL A 439 -12.26 30.73 13.04
C VAL A 439 -11.46 29.46 13.19
N HIS A 440 -11.61 28.55 12.21
CA HIS A 440 -10.94 27.23 12.24
C HIS A 440 -9.56 27.30 11.56
N PRO A 441 -8.50 26.79 12.20
CA PRO A 441 -7.18 26.76 11.60
C PRO A 441 -7.00 25.59 10.61
N TYR A 442 -8.07 24.95 10.17
CA TYR A 442 -8.08 23.78 9.26
C TYR A 442 -9.30 23.78 8.35
N VAL A 443 -9.29 22.93 7.33
CA VAL A 443 -10.30 22.83 6.28
C VAL A 443 -11.52 22.07 6.81
N ALA A 444 -12.73 22.53 6.48
CA ALA A 444 -13.97 21.78 6.74
C ALA A 444 -13.90 20.38 6.11
N ASP A 445 -14.40 19.37 6.82
CA ASP A 445 -14.39 17.99 6.32
C ASP A 445 -15.32 17.80 5.13
N ARG A 446 -16.47 18.48 5.18
CA ARG A 446 -17.49 18.41 4.12
C ARG A 446 -18.36 19.68 4.10
N LEU A 447 -19.14 19.81 3.03
CA LEU A 447 -20.32 20.65 3.00
C LEU A 447 -21.56 19.77 3.01
N ASP A 448 -22.55 20.16 3.82
CA ASP A 448 -23.85 19.52 3.85
C ASP A 448 -24.65 19.79 2.55
N ALA A 449 -25.81 19.16 2.39
CA ALA A 449 -26.63 19.30 1.21
C ALA A 449 -27.10 20.77 0.95
N ASP A 450 -27.27 21.55 2.00
CA ASP A 450 -27.62 22.98 1.95
C ASP A 450 -26.38 23.91 1.84
N GLY A 451 -25.19 23.36 1.79
CA GLY A 451 -23.92 24.08 1.64
C GLY A 451 -23.25 24.52 2.94
N ALA A 452 -23.76 24.11 4.10
CA ALA A 452 -23.13 24.41 5.38
C ALA A 452 -21.84 23.63 5.58
N ALA A 453 -20.78 24.30 6.04
CA ALA A 453 -19.47 23.67 6.29
C ALA A 453 -19.44 22.99 7.65
N GLU A 454 -18.97 21.74 7.68
CA GLU A 454 -18.79 20.94 8.89
C GLU A 454 -17.30 20.77 9.20
N TYR A 455 -16.90 21.14 10.42
CA TYR A 455 -15.49 21.27 10.84
C TYR A 455 -15.04 20.16 11.79
N SER A 456 -15.30 18.89 11.47
CA SER A 456 -14.59 17.79 12.12
C SER A 456 -13.14 17.76 11.63
N LEU A 457 -12.18 17.74 12.56
CA LEU A 457 -10.79 17.63 12.19
C LEU A 457 -10.47 16.17 11.81
N ARG A 458 -10.29 15.94 10.51
CA ARG A 458 -9.98 14.65 9.90
C ARG A 458 -8.75 14.77 8.99
N PRO A 459 -8.05 13.66 8.69
CA PRO A 459 -6.86 13.68 7.83
C PRO A 459 -7.17 14.02 6.37
N ASN A 460 -8.42 13.92 5.95
CA ASN A 460 -8.89 14.13 4.57
C ASN A 460 -8.46 15.46 3.99
N GLN A 461 -8.41 16.52 4.81
CA GLN A 461 -7.98 17.85 4.39
C GLN A 461 -6.56 17.89 3.77
N LEU A 462 -5.68 16.94 4.15
CA LEU A 462 -4.31 16.88 3.64
C LEU A 462 -4.25 16.66 2.13
N PHE A 463 -5.27 16.01 1.55
CA PHE A 463 -5.40 15.86 0.10
C PHE A 463 -5.83 17.16 -0.58
N ALA A 464 -6.57 18.03 0.12
CA ALA A 464 -7.16 19.24 -0.45
C ALA A 464 -6.21 20.46 -0.45
N PHE A 465 -4.99 20.35 0.07
CA PHE A 465 -4.05 21.47 0.14
C PHE A 465 -3.68 22.07 -1.21
N ASP A 466 -3.80 21.31 -2.28
CA ASP A 466 -3.52 21.80 -3.64
C ASP A 466 -4.63 22.72 -4.19
N LEU A 467 -5.80 22.76 -3.54
CA LEU A 467 -6.91 23.68 -3.81
C LEU A 467 -6.80 25.02 -3.05
N LEU A 468 -5.84 25.14 -2.14
CA LEU A 468 -5.66 26.32 -1.30
C LEU A 468 -4.47 27.16 -1.76
N GLU A 469 -4.61 28.48 -1.73
CA GLU A 469 -3.53 29.41 -2.09
C GLU A 469 -2.72 29.87 -0.86
N ASP A 470 -3.39 30.10 0.30
CA ASP A 470 -2.77 30.62 1.52
C ASP A 470 -1.78 29.60 2.15
N GLY A 471 -0.48 29.87 1.98
CA GLY A 471 0.58 29.02 2.50
C GLY A 471 0.65 28.99 4.03
N GLU A 472 0.33 30.10 4.72
CA GLU A 472 0.32 30.13 6.18
C GLU A 472 -0.87 29.35 6.74
N PHE A 473 -2.04 29.44 6.12
CA PHE A 473 -3.18 28.61 6.47
C PHE A 473 -2.86 27.11 6.31
N LYS A 474 -2.21 26.71 5.21
CA LYS A 474 -1.77 25.31 5.02
C LYS A 474 -0.87 24.84 6.16
N PHE A 475 0.06 25.65 6.61
CA PHE A 475 0.93 25.30 7.74
C PHE A 475 0.16 25.15 9.06
N ARG A 476 -0.80 26.04 9.33
CA ARG A 476 -1.66 25.90 10.52
C ARG A 476 -2.53 24.65 10.45
N ALA A 477 -3.13 24.36 9.30
CA ALA A 477 -3.95 23.18 9.07
C ALA A 477 -3.13 21.89 9.21
N LEU A 478 -1.92 21.86 8.66
CA LEU A 478 -1.00 20.74 8.78
C LEU A 478 -0.57 20.51 10.23
N ARG A 479 -0.22 21.58 10.97
CA ARG A 479 0.12 21.48 12.39
C ARG A 479 -1.03 20.90 13.20
N SER A 480 -2.26 21.41 12.98
CA SER A 480 -3.46 20.91 13.66
C SER A 480 -3.68 19.43 13.38
N ALA A 481 -3.55 19.01 12.13
CA ALA A 481 -3.66 17.60 11.76
C ALA A 481 -2.57 16.74 12.41
N TRP A 482 -1.33 17.22 12.44
CA TRP A 482 -0.23 16.46 13.03
C TRP A 482 -0.39 16.26 14.55
N GLU A 483 -0.65 17.32 15.30
CA GLU A 483 -0.74 17.28 16.76
C GLU A 483 -2.00 16.60 17.30
N GLU A 484 -3.08 16.55 16.50
CA GLU A 484 -4.36 15.94 16.94
C GLU A 484 -4.64 14.57 16.34
N LEU A 485 -4.04 14.24 15.16
CA LEU A 485 -4.34 13.01 14.45
C LEU A 485 -3.15 12.05 14.31
N VAL A 486 -1.91 12.56 14.24
CA VAL A 486 -0.75 11.73 13.91
C VAL A 486 -0.08 11.24 15.18
N TYR A 487 -0.33 9.97 15.51
CA TYR A 487 0.33 9.26 16.62
C TYR A 487 1.67 8.66 16.14
N PRO A 488 2.56 8.23 17.07
CA PRO A 488 3.79 7.54 16.68
C PRO A 488 3.57 6.29 15.79
N TRP A 489 2.41 5.67 15.85
CA TRP A 489 2.03 4.49 15.08
C TRP A 489 1.17 4.79 13.85
N GLY A 490 0.77 6.04 13.61
CA GLY A 490 0.11 6.46 12.39
C GLY A 490 -0.99 7.48 12.56
N THR A 491 -1.73 7.75 11.50
CA THR A 491 -2.69 8.84 11.38
C THR A 491 -4.12 8.39 11.67
N ALA A 492 -4.73 8.94 12.72
CA ALA A 492 -6.11 8.66 13.11
C ALA A 492 -7.12 9.32 12.15
N SER A 493 -8.27 8.69 12.02
CA SER A 493 -9.37 9.13 11.14
C SER A 493 -10.21 10.28 11.69
N LEU A 494 -10.10 10.59 12.97
CA LEU A 494 -10.82 11.66 13.65
C LEU A 494 -9.99 12.17 14.83
N GLU A 495 -10.11 13.47 15.13
CA GLU A 495 -9.45 14.07 16.28
C GLU A 495 -9.96 13.48 17.62
N ARG A 496 -9.02 13.33 18.56
CA ARG A 496 -9.26 12.69 19.87
C ARG A 496 -10.22 13.43 20.79
N LYS A 497 -10.56 14.69 20.52
CA LYS A 497 -11.51 15.50 21.33
C LYS A 497 -12.91 15.48 20.79
N HIS A 498 -13.11 14.91 19.62
CA HIS A 498 -14.42 14.85 18.98
C HIS A 498 -15.37 13.92 19.77
N PRO A 499 -16.67 14.28 19.95
CA PRO A 499 -17.62 13.45 20.71
C PRO A 499 -17.79 12.02 20.21
N PHE A 500 -17.62 11.79 18.90
CA PHE A 500 -17.69 10.47 18.27
C PHE A 500 -16.33 9.75 18.17
N PHE A 501 -15.28 10.27 18.81
CA PHE A 501 -13.98 9.60 18.77
C PHE A 501 -14.00 8.27 19.56
N HIS A 502 -13.56 7.20 18.90
CA HIS A 502 -13.51 5.84 19.45
C HIS A 502 -12.09 5.29 19.29
N PRO A 503 -11.30 5.18 20.37
CA PRO A 503 -9.88 4.83 20.26
C PRO A 503 -9.58 3.35 19.97
N TYR A 504 -10.52 2.44 20.19
CA TYR A 504 -10.31 0.99 20.08
C TYR A 504 -11.22 0.39 19.02
N HIS A 505 -10.64 -0.30 18.04
CA HIS A 505 -11.40 -0.96 16.99
C HIS A 505 -12.13 -2.21 17.52
N LEU A 506 -11.44 -3.02 18.31
CA LEU A 506 -12.01 -4.23 18.91
C LEU A 506 -12.27 -4.00 20.41
N THR A 507 -13.54 -3.88 20.79
CA THR A 507 -13.98 -3.64 22.17
C THR A 507 -15.41 -4.17 22.39
N GLU A 508 -15.77 -4.50 23.63
CA GLU A 508 -17.14 -4.84 24.02
C GLU A 508 -18.03 -3.59 24.24
N ARG A 509 -17.47 -2.38 24.18
CA ARG A 509 -18.16 -1.14 24.55
C ARG A 509 -19.08 -0.61 23.43
N TYR A 510 -18.73 -0.87 22.16
CA TYR A 510 -19.44 -0.41 20.96
C TYR A 510 -19.11 -1.31 19.77
N HIS A 511 -19.89 -1.20 18.70
CA HIS A 511 -19.62 -1.94 17.46
C HIS A 511 -18.28 -1.48 16.86
N LYS A 512 -17.49 -2.40 16.29
CA LYS A 512 -16.16 -2.10 15.75
C LYS A 512 -16.18 -0.97 14.70
N ASP A 513 -17.23 -0.90 13.89
CA ASP A 513 -17.35 0.09 12.82
C ASP A 513 -17.62 1.51 13.34
N GLU A 514 -18.03 1.68 14.60
CA GLU A 514 -18.05 3.01 15.26
C GLU A 514 -16.63 3.62 15.32
N ALA A 515 -15.60 2.80 15.53
CA ALA A 515 -14.22 3.26 15.59
C ALA A 515 -13.55 3.32 14.20
N TYR A 516 -14.03 2.51 13.25
CA TYR A 516 -13.32 2.24 11.99
C TYR A 516 -12.92 3.52 11.23
N HIS A 517 -13.85 4.50 11.15
CA HIS A 517 -13.57 5.81 10.57
C HIS A 517 -13.73 6.98 11.58
N ASN A 518 -13.90 6.69 12.88
CA ASN A 518 -14.01 7.71 13.93
C ASN A 518 -13.00 7.47 15.06
N GLY A 519 -11.75 7.23 14.74
CA GLY A 519 -10.67 7.13 15.72
C GLY A 519 -9.59 6.16 15.30
N ALA A 520 -9.92 5.01 14.69
CA ALA A 520 -8.91 4.08 14.21
C ALA A 520 -7.84 4.79 13.37
N VAL A 521 -6.59 4.40 13.60
CA VAL A 521 -5.43 4.85 12.81
C VAL A 521 -5.39 4.09 11.51
N TRP A 522 -5.27 4.81 10.40
CA TRP A 522 -5.17 4.25 9.05
C TRP A 522 -3.77 4.49 8.49
N ILE A 523 -3.04 3.40 8.26
CA ILE A 523 -1.61 3.47 7.93
C ILE A 523 -1.34 4.15 6.58
N TRP A 524 -2.23 3.98 5.59
CA TRP A 524 -2.05 4.61 4.28
C TRP A 524 -2.03 6.15 4.31
N LEU A 525 -2.72 6.76 5.27
CA LEU A 525 -2.76 8.21 5.46
C LEU A 525 -1.40 8.80 5.91
N ASN A 526 -0.50 7.95 6.41
CA ASN A 526 0.84 8.36 6.78
C ASN A 526 1.61 8.92 5.57
N GLY A 527 1.35 8.38 4.37
CA GLY A 527 1.99 8.86 3.14
C GLY A 527 1.72 10.33 2.87
N ILE A 528 0.45 10.73 2.87
CA ILE A 528 0.09 12.15 2.64
C ILE A 528 0.53 13.03 3.82
N ALA A 529 0.45 12.56 5.07
CA ALA A 529 0.90 13.32 6.24
C ALA A 529 2.41 13.61 6.16
N MET A 530 3.22 12.60 5.87
CA MET A 530 4.68 12.77 5.69
C MET A 530 5.00 13.66 4.48
N GLN A 531 4.31 13.48 3.36
CA GLN A 531 4.47 14.32 2.18
C GLN A 531 4.30 15.81 2.52
N ARG A 532 3.19 16.17 3.17
CA ARG A 532 2.90 17.57 3.51
C ARG A 532 3.92 18.14 4.51
N MET A 533 4.42 17.34 5.46
CA MET A 533 5.50 17.76 6.35
C MET A 533 6.82 18.01 5.60
N ILE A 534 7.19 17.15 4.67
CA ILE A 534 8.39 17.33 3.84
C ILE A 534 8.24 18.59 2.96
N GLU A 535 7.07 18.79 2.32
CA GLU A 535 6.76 19.99 1.53
C GLU A 535 6.79 21.29 2.37
N ALA A 536 6.50 21.18 3.65
CA ALA A 536 6.64 22.28 4.62
C ALA A 536 8.08 22.47 5.11
N GLY A 537 9.03 21.65 4.68
CA GLY A 537 10.42 21.71 5.14
C GLY A 537 10.66 21.07 6.51
N GLN A 538 9.70 20.29 7.01
CA GLN A 538 9.74 19.61 8.32
C GLN A 538 10.11 18.13 8.18
N THR A 539 11.17 17.86 7.45
CA THR A 539 11.61 16.49 7.07
C THR A 539 11.87 15.60 8.29
N GLU A 540 12.51 16.14 9.35
CA GLU A 540 12.84 15.36 10.54
C GLU A 540 11.59 14.84 11.26
N THR A 541 10.56 15.66 11.33
CA THR A 541 9.26 15.27 11.90
C THR A 541 8.60 14.15 11.07
N ALA A 542 8.59 14.29 9.76
CA ALA A 542 8.09 13.25 8.86
C ALA A 542 8.90 11.95 8.98
N TYR A 543 10.23 12.07 9.06
CA TYR A 543 11.11 10.89 9.17
C TYR A 543 10.93 10.13 10.49
N GLY A 544 10.54 10.80 11.56
CA GLY A 544 10.15 10.14 12.80
C GLY A 544 9.02 9.11 12.60
N LEU A 545 7.97 9.49 11.87
CA LEU A 545 6.89 8.57 11.51
C LEU A 545 7.36 7.48 10.54
N PHE A 546 8.18 7.85 9.56
CA PHE A 546 8.73 6.93 8.57
C PHE A 546 9.53 5.78 9.21
N LYS A 547 10.42 6.12 10.17
CA LYS A 547 11.19 5.11 10.96
C LYS A 547 10.27 4.18 11.74
N ASN A 548 9.21 4.72 12.33
CA ASN A 548 8.24 3.93 13.08
C ASN A 548 7.52 2.91 12.18
N MET A 549 7.20 3.27 10.93
CA MET A 549 6.59 2.33 9.97
C MET A 549 7.58 1.25 9.53
N ASN A 550 8.84 1.61 9.29
CA ASN A 550 9.89 0.62 9.01
C ASN A 550 10.03 -0.39 10.15
N ARG A 551 10.07 0.10 11.38
CA ARG A 551 10.12 -0.74 12.58
C ARG A 551 8.89 -1.66 12.70
N GLN A 552 7.69 -1.13 12.42
CA GLN A 552 6.46 -1.94 12.43
C GLN A 552 6.55 -3.10 11.44
N ALA A 553 6.94 -2.86 10.20
CA ALA A 553 7.08 -3.89 9.18
C ALA A 553 8.07 -4.98 9.58
N LEU A 554 9.17 -4.62 10.25
CA LEU A 554 10.21 -5.57 10.64
C LEU A 554 9.92 -6.28 11.97
N GLN A 555 9.24 -5.65 12.93
CA GLN A 555 9.21 -6.10 14.33
C GLN A 555 7.82 -6.38 14.90
N LEU A 556 6.72 -5.87 14.32
CA LEU A 556 5.43 -5.91 15.02
C LEU A 556 4.33 -6.69 14.28
N GLY A 557 3.93 -6.30 13.11
CA GLY A 557 2.80 -6.89 12.40
C GLY A 557 3.15 -8.13 11.58
N VAL A 558 2.52 -8.23 10.42
CA VAL A 558 2.90 -9.22 9.42
C VAL A 558 4.39 -9.06 9.10
N VAL A 559 5.09 -10.18 8.93
CA VAL A 559 6.52 -10.12 8.65
C VAL A 559 6.75 -9.47 7.29
N GLY A 560 7.48 -8.34 7.29
CA GLY A 560 7.87 -7.61 6.10
C GLY A 560 6.80 -6.71 5.49
N GLY A 561 5.73 -6.37 6.23
CA GLY A 561 4.66 -5.52 5.72
C GLY A 561 3.92 -4.72 6.78
N LEU A 562 2.98 -3.89 6.33
CA LEU A 562 2.16 -3.01 7.14
C LEU A 562 0.69 -3.44 7.09
N CYS A 563 0.00 -3.32 8.22
CA CYS A 563 -1.43 -3.62 8.34
C CYS A 563 -2.30 -2.49 7.75
N GLU A 564 -3.61 -2.72 7.77
CA GLU A 564 -4.62 -1.76 7.34
C GLU A 564 -4.75 -0.62 8.33
N ASN A 565 -5.07 -0.94 9.57
CA ASN A 565 -5.30 0.04 10.62
C ASN A 565 -4.83 -0.45 12.00
N MET A 566 -4.93 0.44 12.97
CA MET A 566 -4.56 0.21 14.36
C MET A 566 -5.52 0.92 15.29
N ASP A 567 -5.54 0.51 16.54
CA ASP A 567 -6.15 1.32 17.59
C ASP A 567 -5.48 2.71 17.67
N ALA A 568 -6.22 3.74 18.04
CA ALA A 568 -5.64 5.05 18.28
C ALA A 568 -4.85 5.09 19.59
N TYR A 569 -5.24 4.31 20.57
CA TYR A 569 -4.59 4.26 21.87
C TYR A 569 -4.01 2.88 22.18
N PRO A 570 -2.83 2.80 22.80
CA PRO A 570 -2.35 1.56 23.40
C PRO A 570 -3.30 1.07 24.49
N HIS A 571 -3.46 -0.24 24.60
CA HIS A 571 -4.10 -0.86 25.76
C HIS A 571 -3.23 -0.67 27.03
N GLU A 572 -3.84 -0.82 28.20
CA GLU A 572 -3.16 -0.66 29.49
C GLU A 572 -1.89 -1.53 29.58
N GLY A 573 -0.78 -0.92 29.89
CA GLY A 573 0.54 -1.58 29.99
C GLY A 573 1.27 -1.80 28.66
N ALA A 574 0.64 -1.52 27.50
CA ALA A 574 1.26 -1.64 26.19
C ALA A 574 2.00 -0.34 25.81
N ALA A 575 3.20 -0.49 25.22
CA ALA A 575 3.97 0.65 24.72
C ALA A 575 3.55 1.08 23.29
N TRP A 576 2.78 0.25 22.58
CA TRP A 576 2.37 0.44 21.20
C TRP A 576 0.90 0.08 21.02
N ALA A 577 0.21 0.75 20.11
CA ALA A 577 -1.18 0.46 19.82
C ALA A 577 -1.35 -0.91 19.13
N THR A 578 -2.49 -1.53 19.32
CA THR A 578 -2.80 -2.84 18.71
C THR A 578 -3.06 -2.71 17.21
N LEU A 579 -2.44 -3.59 16.43
CA LEU A 579 -2.72 -3.70 15.00
C LEU A 579 -4.08 -4.37 14.83
N THR A 580 -4.92 -3.80 13.98
CA THR A 580 -6.28 -4.25 13.71
C THR A 580 -6.54 -4.26 12.20
N GLY A 581 -7.74 -4.63 11.78
CA GLY A 581 -8.08 -4.72 10.36
C GLY A 581 -7.32 -5.84 9.63
N ALA A 582 -7.14 -5.71 8.34
CA ALA A 582 -6.36 -6.65 7.53
C ALA A 582 -4.89 -6.64 7.98
N TYR A 583 -4.32 -7.84 8.21
CA TYR A 583 -2.93 -7.93 8.69
C TYR A 583 -1.91 -7.42 7.67
N LEU A 584 -2.28 -7.34 6.40
CA LEU A 584 -1.44 -6.86 5.31
C LEU A 584 -2.30 -6.04 4.35
N GLN A 585 -1.95 -4.77 4.14
CA GLN A 585 -2.70 -3.88 3.25
C GLN A 585 -1.77 -3.24 2.21
N ALA A 586 -2.18 -3.32 0.93
CA ALA A 586 -1.37 -2.85 -0.19
C ALA A 586 -1.06 -1.35 -0.10
N TRP A 587 -2.08 -0.52 0.09
CA TRP A 587 -1.92 0.93 0.14
C TRP A 587 -1.01 1.41 1.28
N SER A 588 -1.00 0.71 2.44
CA SER A 588 -0.13 1.05 3.57
C SER A 588 1.35 0.93 3.21
N ASN A 589 1.72 -0.20 2.60
CA ASN A 589 3.08 -0.47 2.13
C ASN A 589 3.47 0.45 0.97
N ALA A 590 2.56 0.64 0.02
CA ALA A 590 2.81 1.46 -1.16
C ALA A 590 3.01 2.94 -0.82
N GLU A 591 2.26 3.49 0.13
CA GLU A 591 2.41 4.88 0.55
C GLU A 591 3.74 5.12 1.29
N GLN A 592 4.25 4.15 2.03
CA GLN A 592 5.60 4.21 2.61
C GLN A 592 6.68 4.25 1.49
N LEU A 593 6.56 3.38 0.48
CA LEU A 593 7.46 3.36 -0.68
C LEU A 593 7.35 4.63 -1.52
N ARG A 594 6.12 5.12 -1.79
CA ARG A 594 5.90 6.38 -2.52
C ARG A 594 6.55 7.55 -1.79
N THR A 595 6.40 7.65 -0.47
CA THR A 595 7.02 8.69 0.34
C THR A 595 8.54 8.65 0.21
N TRP A 596 9.14 7.45 0.25
CA TRP A 596 10.58 7.30 0.06
C TRP A 596 11.04 7.85 -1.28
N TYR A 597 10.49 7.34 -2.39
CA TYR A 597 10.99 7.70 -3.73
C TYR A 597 10.61 9.12 -4.15
N GLN A 598 9.35 9.53 -3.94
CA GLN A 598 8.85 10.79 -4.47
C GLN A 598 9.13 12.00 -3.58
N HIS A 599 9.32 11.81 -2.27
CA HIS A 599 9.46 12.91 -1.33
C HIS A 599 10.80 12.92 -0.58
N MET A 600 11.28 11.78 -0.07
CA MET A 600 12.61 11.76 0.56
C MET A 600 13.74 11.80 -0.47
N LEU A 601 13.72 10.91 -1.47
CA LEU A 601 14.65 11.03 -2.62
C LEU A 601 14.27 12.19 -3.53
N GLY A 602 13.00 12.61 -3.55
CA GLY A 602 12.48 13.74 -4.29
C GLY A 602 12.49 13.57 -5.81
N ILE A 603 12.40 12.32 -6.31
CA ILE A 603 12.50 11.98 -7.72
C ILE A 603 11.10 11.87 -8.33
N ARG A 604 10.73 12.86 -9.17
CA ARG A 604 9.40 12.93 -9.81
C ARG A 604 9.54 13.22 -11.30
N PRO A 605 9.46 12.22 -12.18
CA PRO A 605 9.56 12.38 -13.64
C PRO A 605 8.26 12.87 -14.28
N ASP A 606 8.38 13.56 -15.40
CA ASP A 606 7.34 13.75 -16.41
C ASP A 606 7.95 13.56 -17.81
N MET A 607 7.92 12.32 -18.27
CA MET A 607 8.55 11.93 -19.53
C MET A 607 7.82 12.44 -20.76
N ILE A 608 6.55 12.82 -20.65
CA ILE A 608 5.80 13.44 -21.74
C ILE A 608 6.32 14.87 -21.98
N ASN A 609 6.51 15.62 -20.89
CA ASN A 609 7.07 16.98 -20.94
C ASN A 609 8.61 16.98 -20.91
N ARG A 610 9.24 15.81 -20.81
CA ARG A 610 10.69 15.64 -20.70
C ARG A 610 11.29 16.47 -19.57
N THR A 611 10.68 16.39 -18.40
CA THR A 611 11.18 17.03 -17.18
C THR A 611 11.37 16.00 -16.08
N LEU A 612 12.31 16.27 -15.18
CA LEU A 612 12.54 15.45 -13.98
C LEU A 612 12.79 16.39 -12.80
N THR A 613 11.84 16.43 -11.87
CA THR A 613 12.01 17.17 -10.63
C THR A 613 12.89 16.39 -9.66
N LEU A 614 13.91 17.07 -9.15
CA LEU A 614 14.87 16.60 -8.16
C LEU A 614 14.77 17.50 -6.92
N ALA A 615 13.94 17.09 -5.96
CA ALA A 615 13.61 17.86 -4.77
C ALA A 615 13.79 17.00 -3.50
N PRO A 616 15.04 16.60 -3.16
CA PRO A 616 15.30 15.68 -2.05
C PRO A 616 14.95 16.31 -0.70
N GLY A 617 14.18 15.56 0.09
CA GLY A 617 13.89 15.82 1.49
C GLY A 617 14.61 14.79 2.37
N MET A 618 15.95 14.77 2.33
CA MET A 618 16.74 13.78 3.07
C MET A 618 16.91 14.18 4.54
N PRO A 619 16.55 13.30 5.50
CA PRO A 619 16.69 13.58 6.92
C PRO A 619 18.16 13.50 7.37
N GLU A 620 18.48 14.18 8.48
CA GLU A 620 19.84 14.24 9.02
C GLU A 620 20.39 12.88 9.49
N ASP A 621 19.51 11.97 9.93
CA ASP A 621 19.92 10.63 10.37
C ASP A 621 20.53 9.80 9.23
N ILE A 622 20.06 9.98 8.00
CA ILE A 622 20.57 9.25 6.83
C ILE A 622 21.87 9.89 6.34
N LYS A 623 22.95 9.12 6.36
CA LYS A 623 24.29 9.61 6.01
C LYS A 623 24.68 9.30 4.57
N ASP A 624 24.17 8.22 4.02
CA ASP A 624 24.46 7.78 2.66
C ASP A 624 23.30 6.96 2.10
N VAL A 625 23.03 7.16 0.82
CA VAL A 625 22.09 6.36 0.03
C VAL A 625 22.60 6.24 -1.40
N GLN A 626 22.54 5.05 -1.95
CA GLN A 626 22.67 4.81 -3.38
C GLN A 626 21.44 4.05 -3.87
N VAL A 627 20.76 4.59 -4.87
CA VAL A 627 19.59 3.97 -5.50
C VAL A 627 19.67 4.13 -7.01
N GLN A 628 18.98 3.24 -7.72
CA GLN A 628 18.66 3.42 -9.13
C GLN A 628 17.14 3.48 -9.29
N VAL A 629 16.66 4.43 -10.09
CA VAL A 629 15.24 4.59 -10.42
C VAL A 629 15.07 4.48 -11.93
N LEU A 630 14.19 3.57 -12.36
CA LEU A 630 13.86 3.41 -13.78
C LEU A 630 12.88 4.51 -14.21
N ILE A 631 13.17 5.16 -15.34
CA ILE A 631 12.39 6.27 -15.89
C ILE A 631 12.34 6.12 -17.41
N GLY A 632 11.14 5.98 -17.98
CA GLY A 632 10.98 5.74 -19.41
C GLY A 632 11.78 4.51 -19.86
N ASN A 633 12.65 4.70 -20.85
CA ASN A 633 13.55 3.66 -21.36
C ASN A 633 14.96 3.76 -20.77
N GLY A 634 15.17 4.60 -19.77
CA GLY A 634 16.46 4.85 -19.12
C GLY A 634 16.39 4.66 -17.62
N SER A 635 17.42 5.13 -16.93
CA SER A 635 17.46 5.13 -15.46
C SER A 635 18.24 6.33 -14.92
N LEU A 636 17.96 6.64 -13.67
CA LEU A 636 18.66 7.61 -12.85
C LEU A 636 19.36 6.87 -11.71
N GLU A 637 20.70 6.99 -11.63
CA GLU A 637 21.41 6.66 -10.40
C GLU A 637 21.48 7.89 -9.50
N PHE A 638 21.17 7.71 -8.24
CA PHE A 638 21.25 8.73 -7.20
C PHE A 638 22.19 8.29 -6.10
N ASP A 639 23.22 9.10 -5.82
CA ASP A 639 24.16 8.92 -4.71
C ASP A 639 24.06 10.14 -3.80
N TYR A 640 23.68 9.91 -2.56
CA TYR A 640 23.59 10.91 -1.50
C TYR A 640 24.66 10.67 -0.45
N ARG A 641 25.34 11.74 -0.05
CA ARG A 641 26.34 11.74 1.02
C ARG A 641 26.16 12.97 1.91
N ALA A 642 25.97 12.73 3.22
CA ALA A 642 25.97 13.76 4.23
C ALA A 642 27.27 13.71 5.05
N GLY A 643 27.88 14.87 5.28
CA GLY A 643 29.13 15.03 6.03
C GLY A 643 29.38 16.48 6.36
N SER A 644 30.64 16.96 6.22
CA SER A 644 30.95 18.38 6.28
C SER A 644 30.27 19.21 5.17
N GLU A 645 29.95 18.56 4.07
CA GLU A 645 29.13 19.06 2.96
C GLU A 645 28.06 18.02 2.68
N THR A 646 26.90 18.44 2.20
CA THR A 646 25.86 17.53 1.70
C THR A 646 25.91 17.49 0.19
N ALA A 647 26.12 16.30 -0.38
CA ALA A 647 26.24 16.09 -1.82
C ALA A 647 25.14 15.17 -2.35
N TYR A 648 24.54 15.57 -3.46
CA TYR A 648 23.58 14.82 -4.26
C TYR A 648 24.20 14.63 -5.65
N THR A 649 24.41 13.39 -6.07
CA THR A 649 24.95 13.08 -7.40
C THR A 649 23.91 12.27 -8.17
N TYR A 650 23.61 12.71 -9.39
CA TYR A 650 22.63 12.12 -10.28
C TYR A 650 23.31 11.73 -11.58
N THR A 651 23.33 10.45 -11.92
CA THR A 651 23.84 9.96 -13.21
C THR A 651 22.68 9.52 -14.10
N PHE A 652 22.62 10.08 -15.31
CA PHE A 652 21.50 9.89 -16.24
C PHE A 652 21.86 8.86 -17.30
N HIS A 653 21.29 7.66 -17.22
CA HIS A 653 21.51 6.60 -18.20
C HIS A 653 20.39 6.58 -19.24
N GLY A 654 20.72 6.83 -20.49
CA GLY A 654 19.77 6.81 -21.60
C GLY A 654 18.70 7.92 -21.57
N LEU A 655 18.83 8.92 -20.71
CA LEU A 655 17.84 9.98 -20.52
C LEU A 655 18.27 11.28 -21.19
N THR A 656 17.33 11.91 -21.92
CA THR A 656 17.43 13.27 -22.45
C THR A 656 16.23 14.07 -21.99
N LEU A 657 16.41 15.00 -21.04
CA LEU A 657 15.34 15.78 -20.41
C LEU A 657 15.89 17.05 -19.73
N ASN A 658 15.00 17.85 -19.16
CA ASN A 658 15.36 18.95 -18.26
C ASN A 658 15.27 18.49 -16.80
N ALA A 659 16.40 18.48 -16.09
CA ALA A 659 16.41 18.29 -14.65
C ALA A 659 16.03 19.60 -13.94
N VAL A 660 14.97 19.57 -13.15
CA VAL A 660 14.49 20.67 -12.33
C VAL A 660 15.00 20.46 -10.91
N VAL A 661 16.08 21.14 -10.54
CA VAL A 661 16.67 21.04 -9.20
C VAL A 661 15.93 22.02 -8.27
N ASP A 662 15.22 21.46 -7.31
CA ASP A 662 14.38 22.17 -6.35
C ASP A 662 14.79 21.83 -4.92
N ILE A 663 15.81 22.49 -4.40
CA ILE A 663 16.32 22.29 -3.03
C ILE A 663 16.12 23.57 -2.23
N ALA A 664 15.23 23.53 -1.25
CA ALA A 664 15.01 24.67 -0.38
C ALA A 664 16.25 24.97 0.49
N PRO A 665 16.55 26.24 0.79
CA PRO A 665 15.83 27.46 0.40
C PRO A 665 16.35 28.12 -0.91
N TYR A 666 17.08 27.40 -1.76
CA TYR A 666 17.71 27.95 -2.96
C TYR A 666 16.69 28.12 -4.10
N SER A 667 17.01 29.01 -5.06
CA SER A 667 16.18 29.19 -6.25
C SER A 667 16.15 27.91 -7.08
N VAL A 668 15.00 27.60 -7.65
CA VAL A 668 14.84 26.47 -8.59
C VAL A 668 15.62 26.75 -9.86
N ILE A 669 16.31 25.74 -10.36
CA ILE A 669 17.04 25.83 -11.63
C ILE A 669 16.69 24.67 -12.55
N GLU A 670 16.71 24.92 -13.86
CA GLU A 670 16.54 23.92 -14.90
C GLU A 670 17.86 23.67 -15.62
N ILE A 671 18.20 22.42 -15.82
CA ILE A 671 19.44 21.98 -16.43
C ILE A 671 19.12 20.92 -17.48
N PRO A 672 19.36 21.21 -18.77
CA PRO A 672 19.28 20.19 -19.81
C PRO A 672 20.34 19.11 -19.58
N VAL A 673 19.91 17.85 -19.53
CA VAL A 673 20.78 16.69 -19.37
C VAL A 673 20.67 15.77 -20.59
N VAL A 674 21.75 15.08 -20.88
CA VAL A 674 21.87 14.12 -21.97
C VAL A 674 22.33 12.78 -21.42
N PRO A 675 22.23 11.68 -22.19
CA PRO A 675 22.68 10.37 -21.74
C PRO A 675 24.12 10.41 -21.20
N GLU A 676 24.35 9.68 -20.12
CA GLU A 676 25.61 9.50 -19.41
C GLU A 676 26.17 10.79 -18.78
N SER A 677 25.40 11.88 -18.71
CA SER A 677 25.82 13.07 -17.97
C SER A 677 25.67 12.84 -16.45
N VAL A 678 26.50 13.53 -15.68
CA VAL A 678 26.50 13.52 -14.21
C VAL A 678 26.22 14.93 -13.70
N LEU A 679 25.10 15.07 -13.00
CA LEU A 679 24.70 16.29 -12.29
C LEU A 679 25.08 16.13 -10.81
N ARG A 680 25.97 16.98 -10.33
CA ARG A 680 26.37 16.99 -8.92
C ARG A 680 25.92 18.30 -8.28
N VAL A 681 25.19 18.19 -7.18
CA VAL A 681 24.66 19.31 -6.38
C VAL A 681 25.26 19.21 -5.00
N VAL A 682 25.95 20.26 -4.56
CA VAL A 682 26.62 20.30 -3.26
C VAL A 682 26.13 21.50 -2.47
N ARG A 683 25.58 21.24 -1.29
CA ARG A 683 25.18 22.28 -0.34
C ARG A 683 26.35 22.58 0.58
N ARG A 684 26.79 23.85 0.59
CA ARG A 684 27.84 24.40 1.45
C ARG A 684 27.34 25.65 2.14
N ASP A 685 27.30 25.65 3.46
CA ASP A 685 26.87 26.82 4.26
C ASP A 685 25.63 27.53 3.66
N GLN A 686 25.85 28.61 2.90
CA GLN A 686 24.80 29.46 2.34
C GLN A 686 24.71 29.40 0.80
N GLU A 687 25.38 28.46 0.16
CA GLU A 687 25.35 28.34 -1.29
C GLU A 687 25.09 26.91 -1.76
N LEU A 688 24.49 26.78 -2.95
CA LEU A 688 24.30 25.53 -3.64
C LEU A 688 25.16 25.51 -4.90
N SER A 689 26.23 24.71 -4.90
CA SER A 689 27.07 24.51 -6.07
C SER A 689 26.47 23.41 -6.94
N VAL A 690 26.27 23.69 -8.22
CA VAL A 690 25.68 22.77 -9.19
C VAL A 690 26.61 22.62 -10.37
N THR A 691 27.08 21.41 -10.63
CA THR A 691 27.96 21.08 -11.75
C THR A 691 27.35 19.99 -12.61
N LEU A 692 27.43 20.16 -13.93
CA LEU A 692 27.07 19.14 -14.91
C LEU A 692 28.34 18.76 -15.69
N SER A 693 28.63 17.45 -15.74
CA SER A 693 29.71 16.90 -16.58
C SER A 693 29.15 15.84 -17.53
N ASP A 694 29.88 15.57 -18.60
CA ASP A 694 29.61 14.43 -19.49
C ASP A 694 30.11 13.11 -18.89
N GLY A 695 29.86 11.99 -19.59
CA GLY A 695 30.29 10.65 -19.17
C GLY A 695 31.82 10.45 -19.13
N SER A 696 32.62 11.38 -19.72
CA SER A 696 34.08 11.40 -19.61
C SER A 696 34.59 12.19 -18.40
N GLY A 697 33.69 12.89 -17.70
CA GLY A 697 34.02 13.80 -16.59
C GLY A 697 34.36 15.22 -17.04
N GLN A 698 34.21 15.58 -18.35
CA GLN A 698 34.39 16.93 -18.81
C GLN A 698 33.27 17.84 -18.31
N LEU A 699 33.64 18.96 -17.67
CA LEU A 699 32.67 19.92 -17.14
C LEU A 699 31.94 20.61 -18.32
N LEU A 700 30.62 20.52 -18.32
CA LEU A 700 29.72 21.14 -19.29
C LEU A 700 29.11 22.45 -18.77
N LYS A 701 28.75 22.48 -17.49
CA LYS A 701 28.12 23.63 -16.83
C LYS A 701 28.50 23.68 -15.37
N GLU A 702 28.68 24.88 -14.85
CA GLU A 702 28.82 25.15 -13.42
C GLU A 702 27.97 26.36 -13.04
N SER A 703 27.35 26.30 -11.88
CA SER A 703 26.53 27.39 -11.34
C SER A 703 26.59 27.37 -9.81
N VAL A 704 26.57 28.55 -9.21
CA VAL A 704 26.42 28.75 -7.78
C VAL A 704 25.09 29.45 -7.53
N ILE A 705 24.22 28.83 -6.76
CA ILE A 705 22.86 29.31 -6.51
C ILE A 705 22.80 29.86 -5.09
N GLN A 706 22.29 31.08 -4.96
CA GLN A 706 22.06 31.72 -3.70
C GLN A 706 20.65 31.39 -3.17
N PRO A 707 20.41 31.40 -1.85
CA PRO A 707 19.09 31.28 -1.29
C PRO A 707 18.14 32.38 -1.80
N SER A 708 16.90 32.01 -2.11
CA SER A 708 15.84 32.96 -2.42
C SER A 708 15.30 33.59 -1.13
N SER A 709 15.15 34.91 -1.11
CA SER A 709 14.58 35.61 0.08
C SER A 709 13.16 35.15 0.40
N GLU A 710 12.35 34.89 -0.61
CA GLU A 710 10.99 34.36 -0.46
C GLU A 710 11.00 32.96 0.17
N ARG A 711 11.86 32.07 -0.32
CA ARG A 711 11.97 30.70 0.19
C ARG A 711 12.59 30.65 1.59
N LEU A 712 13.53 31.53 1.90
CA LEU A 712 14.03 31.72 3.27
C LEU A 712 12.92 32.20 4.21
N GLN A 713 12.09 33.15 3.77
CA GLN A 713 10.97 33.61 4.58
C GLN A 713 9.95 32.49 4.81
N ARG A 714 9.59 31.74 3.75
CA ARG A 714 8.70 30.58 3.87
C ARG A 714 9.24 29.52 4.84
N GLN A 715 10.56 29.24 4.79
CA GLN A 715 11.19 28.32 5.73
C GLN A 715 11.12 28.84 7.16
N ALA A 716 11.44 30.14 7.38
CA ALA A 716 11.34 30.74 8.70
C ALA A 716 9.92 30.76 9.26
N ASP A 717 8.91 30.96 8.41
CA ASP A 717 7.50 30.89 8.82
C ASP A 717 7.09 29.46 9.17
N SER A 718 7.54 28.47 8.39
CA SER A 718 7.36 27.06 8.72
C SER A 718 8.01 26.71 10.04
N ASP A 719 9.30 27.02 10.23
CA ASP A 719 10.04 26.71 11.46
C ASP A 719 9.39 27.35 12.69
N ARG A 720 8.89 28.58 12.55
CA ARG A 720 8.13 29.27 13.62
C ARG A 720 6.81 28.55 13.92
N LEU A 721 6.07 28.15 12.89
CA LEU A 721 4.75 27.52 13.04
C LEU A 721 4.86 26.07 13.52
N PHE A 722 5.93 25.36 13.21
CA PHE A 722 6.14 23.99 13.66
C PHE A 722 7.06 23.87 14.89
N ALA A 723 7.49 25.01 15.48
CA ALA A 723 8.29 24.98 16.71
C ALA A 723 7.59 24.17 17.81
N GLY A 724 8.27 23.12 18.31
CA GLY A 724 7.75 22.24 19.35
C GLY A 724 6.63 21.31 18.95
N VAL A 725 6.36 21.14 17.64
CA VAL A 725 5.38 20.16 17.14
C VAL A 725 5.71 18.76 17.63
N GLN A 726 4.70 18.02 18.05
CA GLN A 726 4.83 16.65 18.58
C GLN A 726 3.75 15.76 18.00
N PHE A 727 3.97 14.45 18.06
CA PHE A 727 2.93 13.46 17.77
C PHE A 727 1.74 13.63 18.74
N ALA A 728 0.54 13.33 18.23
CA ALA A 728 -0.66 13.23 19.05
C ALA A 728 -0.43 12.26 20.22
N GLN A 729 -0.99 12.59 21.37
CA GLN A 729 -0.89 11.77 22.59
C GLN A 729 -2.28 11.31 23.02
N PRO A 730 -2.45 10.07 23.51
CA PRO A 730 -3.70 9.64 24.09
C PRO A 730 -4.17 10.60 25.20
N LEU A 731 -5.48 10.89 25.21
CA LEU A 731 -6.09 11.59 26.35
C LEU A 731 -6.35 10.61 27.50
N GLN A 732 -6.41 11.10 28.73
CA GLN A 732 -6.70 10.25 29.88
C GLN A 732 -8.12 9.65 29.75
N ALA A 733 -8.25 8.36 30.05
CA ALA A 733 -9.42 7.52 29.75
C ALA A 733 -10.77 8.00 30.31
N ASP A 734 -10.76 8.87 31.34
CA ASP A 734 -11.98 9.31 32.05
C ASP A 734 -12.62 10.58 31.48
N SER A 735 -12.07 11.16 30.41
CA SER A 735 -12.48 12.48 29.92
C SER A 735 -13.48 12.47 28.74
N HIS A 736 -13.87 11.28 28.20
CA HIS A 736 -14.75 11.23 27.03
C HIS A 736 -16.06 10.50 27.27
N PRO A 737 -17.22 11.20 27.16
CA PRO A 737 -18.48 10.51 26.89
C PRO A 737 -18.41 9.96 25.48
N VAL A 738 -18.40 8.62 25.35
CA VAL A 738 -18.47 7.96 24.05
C VAL A 738 -19.91 8.08 23.53
N MET A 739 -20.14 8.97 22.58
CA MET A 739 -21.38 9.02 21.81
C MET A 739 -21.27 8.00 20.67
N THR A 740 -22.25 7.13 20.53
CA THR A 740 -22.36 6.19 19.40
C THR A 740 -23.46 6.69 18.46
N THR A 741 -23.24 6.56 17.16
CA THR A 741 -24.20 6.94 16.12
C THR A 741 -25.53 6.20 16.28
N THR A 742 -25.51 4.92 16.68
CA THR A 742 -26.68 4.11 16.96
C THR A 742 -27.50 4.59 18.16
N LYS A 743 -26.90 5.18 19.19
CA LYS A 743 -27.64 5.71 20.36
C LYS A 743 -28.22 7.09 20.09
N THR A 744 -27.56 7.90 19.30
CA THR A 744 -28.00 9.24 18.95
C THR A 744 -29.26 9.16 18.07
N ARG A 745 -29.29 8.28 17.07
CA ARG A 745 -30.45 8.04 16.20
C ARG A 745 -31.68 7.55 16.94
N LYS A 746 -31.52 6.59 17.87
CA LYS A 746 -32.65 6.13 18.72
C LYS A 746 -33.21 7.24 19.61
N LYS A 747 -32.44 8.26 19.92
CA LYS A 747 -32.90 9.40 20.69
C LYS A 747 -33.61 10.42 19.82
N GLU A 748 -33.17 10.66 18.60
CA GLU A 748 -33.83 11.51 17.61
C GLU A 748 -35.18 10.92 17.17
N GLU A 749 -35.24 9.61 16.89
CA GLU A 749 -36.51 8.88 16.60
C GLU A 749 -37.49 8.92 17.78
N GLN A 750 -37.03 8.91 19.04
CA GLN A 750 -37.87 9.02 20.22
C GLN A 750 -38.35 10.48 20.47
N ASP A 751 -37.57 11.47 20.09
CA ASP A 751 -37.93 12.88 20.22
C ASP A 751 -38.87 13.31 19.07
N GLU A 752 -38.79 12.73 17.87
CA GLU A 752 -39.74 12.92 16.78
C GLU A 752 -41.13 12.28 17.09
N ASP A 753 -41.13 11.07 17.68
CA ASP A 753 -42.37 10.40 18.10
C ASP A 753 -43.08 11.10 19.28
N GLN A 754 -42.43 12.02 19.99
CA GLN A 754 -43.05 12.84 21.07
C GLN A 754 -43.52 14.20 20.58
N THR A 755 -43.29 14.56 19.33
CA THR A 755 -43.71 15.84 18.75
C THR A 755 -44.90 15.74 17.78
N ASP A 756 -45.40 14.53 17.50
CA ASP A 756 -46.70 14.27 16.84
C ASP A 756 -47.72 13.85 17.93
#